data_392361f720f1c50968ef34a67edb58e2
#
_entry.id   392361f720f1c50968ef34a67edb58e2
#
_cell.length_a   1.000
_cell.length_b   1.000
_cell.length_c   1.000
_cell.angle_alpha   90.00
_cell.angle_beta   90.00
_cell.angle_gamma   90.00
#
_symmetry.space_group_name_H-M   'P 1'
#
loop_
_entity.id
_entity.type
_entity.pdbx_description
1 polymer ?
#
loop_
_entity_poly.entity_id
_entity_poly.type
_entity_poly.pdbx_seq_one_letter_code
_entity_poly.pdbx_strand_id
1 'polypeptide(L)'
;MDELKKETQNADATPRANLSTRALMAILIVVAVGIGFGKIVGVDSVPDRTMQNYKLAQIPKTMEERSKALRDKGVVGERYDAEMQRIYNALLADASKARPTLCANDRSRWATIRALVEKDARVYRFVPDVSSAEINARLKELQEKGIVDDGRITFKYYPEEILVNCAANAPERFEKKNMKAKRYVKKLVPYAIDKAWETPGWDSIDVVKHGLSDEVWRPENPSSGYLYSSKPPLLPTVMAAPYWVLHNVFGLSLVKEPFLTARILLVFYNLIPLAIAFLCLARVVDSLGGSEWTKIFVLASAIFGFFCLSYVATLNNHVPGFAAISIALWAACEILLSGRTSGWYYICAGFFGAFAVACDLPAAAFALFLCVALLAKKPKKTILSAIPAGLVVAAAFLATNYIAHGIWTPAYAHKRDHMDLQRSLAGEKGNDSDSNEVKFSFDPNDWYYYAYYPAGRPREMRYAALSHWANRSGIDKGEPSIARYAFHSTIGLRGVFSLSPIWILSIIGAILWLFERRSVAGESAKEGDDASLTIGNKTRVTKLLAAMTLTLTVIFFWFFMTRDQGDRNYGGVCCSPRWFFPLAPLFALCLTPTLERCAKNRALRWIAYAALAWSVASAFYPTWTPWTSPWLYQIAVDGGLFTPY
;
A
#
# COMPACT_ATOMS: atom_id res chain seq x y z
N MET A 1 29.94 -47.36 -3.23
CA MET A 1 28.65 -47.04 -2.56
C MET A 1 28.86 -46.53 -1.15
N ASP A 2 29.92 -46.84 -0.46
CA ASP A 2 30.20 -46.34 0.90
C ASP A 2 30.85 -44.95 0.93
N GLU A 3 31.56 -44.56 -0.13
CA GLU A 3 32.07 -43.17 -0.24
C GLU A 3 30.96 -42.17 -0.53
N LEU A 4 29.95 -42.51 -1.32
CA LEU A 4 28.78 -41.68 -1.55
C LEU A 4 27.89 -41.48 -0.29
N LYS A 5 27.91 -42.46 0.63
CA LYS A 5 27.23 -42.35 1.93
C LYS A 5 27.98 -41.46 2.92
N LYS A 6 29.32 -41.41 2.83
CA LYS A 6 30.15 -40.54 3.64
C LYS A 6 30.08 -39.06 3.20
N GLU A 7 29.95 -38.76 1.90
CA GLU A 7 29.78 -37.41 1.39
C GLU A 7 28.42 -36.79 1.78
N THR A 8 27.36 -37.61 1.94
CA THR A 8 26.06 -37.12 2.39
C THR A 8 25.96 -36.89 3.90
N GLN A 9 26.85 -37.47 4.70
CA GLN A 9 26.84 -37.30 6.15
C GLN A 9 27.66 -36.10 6.65
N ASN A 10 28.61 -35.57 5.88
CA ASN A 10 29.49 -34.47 6.30
C ASN A 10 29.06 -33.07 5.84
N ALA A 11 27.90 -32.93 5.17
CA ALA A 11 27.39 -31.61 4.72
C ALA A 11 26.63 -30.81 5.77
N ASP A 12 26.51 -31.28 7.00
CA ASP A 12 25.63 -30.71 8.03
C ASP A 12 26.34 -30.31 9.36
N ALA A 13 27.39 -29.51 9.27
CA ALA A 13 28.16 -29.07 10.45
C ALA A 13 27.69 -27.79 11.14
N THR A 14 26.50 -27.24 10.82
CA THR A 14 25.85 -26.24 11.67
C THR A 14 24.93 -26.94 12.66
N PRO A 15 24.97 -26.63 13.98
CA PRO A 15 24.05 -27.23 14.94
C PRO A 15 22.63 -26.78 14.59
N ARG A 16 21.90 -27.61 13.85
CA ARG A 16 20.48 -27.40 13.59
C ARG A 16 19.72 -27.41 14.91
N ALA A 17 18.66 -26.60 14.99
CA ALA A 17 17.75 -26.62 16.12
C ALA A 17 17.30 -28.07 16.40
N ASN A 18 17.23 -28.44 17.68
CA ASN A 18 16.71 -29.75 18.07
C ASN A 18 15.21 -29.88 17.67
N LEU A 19 14.67 -31.07 17.69
CA LEU A 19 13.30 -31.34 17.25
C LEU A 19 12.27 -30.52 18.06
N SER A 20 12.48 -30.33 19.37
CA SER A 20 11.60 -29.55 20.22
C SER A 20 11.58 -28.06 19.87
N THR A 21 12.73 -27.48 19.57
CA THR A 21 12.81 -26.07 19.14
C THR A 21 12.15 -25.86 17.78
N ARG A 22 12.34 -26.77 16.83
CA ARG A 22 11.66 -26.70 15.52
C ARG A 22 10.14 -26.81 15.69
N ALA A 23 9.67 -27.67 16.60
CA ALA A 23 8.25 -27.78 16.92
C ALA A 23 7.70 -26.49 17.54
N LEU A 24 8.43 -25.86 18.49
CA LEU A 24 8.03 -24.59 19.07
C LEU A 24 8.02 -23.46 18.02
N MET A 25 9.00 -23.38 17.14
CA MET A 25 9.01 -22.41 16.03
C MET A 25 7.83 -22.62 15.08
N ALA A 26 7.49 -23.87 14.77
CA ALA A 26 6.32 -24.20 13.96
C ALA A 26 5.00 -23.79 14.67
N ILE A 27 4.89 -24.03 15.98
CA ILE A 27 3.74 -23.62 16.78
C ILE A 27 3.59 -22.09 16.74
N LEU A 28 4.67 -21.32 16.90
CA LEU A 28 4.62 -19.85 16.79
C LEU A 28 4.08 -19.40 15.43
N ILE A 29 4.51 -20.03 14.34
CA ILE A 29 4.03 -19.72 12.99
C ILE A 29 2.55 -20.09 12.84
N VAL A 30 2.13 -21.27 13.31
CA VAL A 30 0.73 -21.70 13.26
C VAL A 30 -0.16 -20.75 14.04
N VAL A 31 0.26 -20.35 15.24
CA VAL A 31 -0.45 -19.34 16.05
C VAL A 31 -0.56 -18.02 15.31
N ALA A 32 0.53 -17.54 14.70
CA ALA A 32 0.51 -16.31 13.91
C ALA A 32 -0.44 -16.38 12.71
N VAL A 33 -0.42 -17.50 11.98
CA VAL A 33 -1.35 -17.76 10.87
C VAL A 33 -2.80 -17.82 11.37
N GLY A 34 -3.05 -18.49 12.50
CA GLY A 34 -4.37 -18.53 13.13
C GLY A 34 -4.89 -17.15 13.52
N ILE A 35 -4.04 -16.32 14.15
CA ILE A 35 -4.38 -14.94 14.50
C ILE A 35 -4.65 -14.12 13.22
N GLY A 36 -3.78 -14.24 12.23
CA GLY A 36 -3.93 -13.54 10.94
C GLY A 36 -5.22 -13.94 10.22
N PHE A 37 -5.52 -15.23 10.19
CA PHE A 37 -6.77 -15.76 9.62
C PHE A 37 -7.98 -15.23 10.37
N GLY A 38 -7.97 -15.26 11.72
CA GLY A 38 -9.03 -14.72 12.55
C GLY A 38 -9.28 -13.22 12.30
N LYS A 39 -8.21 -12.44 12.16
CA LYS A 39 -8.33 -11.01 11.78
C LYS A 39 -8.96 -10.82 10.39
N ILE A 40 -8.57 -11.63 9.41
CA ILE A 40 -9.15 -11.56 8.05
C ILE A 40 -10.63 -11.95 8.06
N VAL A 41 -10.98 -13.03 8.75
CA VAL A 41 -12.39 -13.47 8.88
C VAL A 41 -13.23 -12.43 9.62
N GLY A 42 -12.63 -11.71 10.56
CA GLY A 42 -13.26 -10.59 11.27
C GLY A 42 -13.41 -9.31 10.44
N VAL A 43 -12.90 -9.26 9.19
CA VAL A 43 -13.20 -8.16 8.25
C VAL A 43 -14.68 -8.26 7.86
N ASP A 44 -15.50 -7.57 8.62
CA ASP A 44 -16.82 -7.12 8.18
C ASP A 44 -16.71 -5.61 7.94
N SER A 45 -17.73 -4.84 8.00
CA SER A 45 -17.44 -3.41 7.93
C SER A 45 -16.59 -3.03 9.13
N VAL A 46 -15.43 -2.44 8.89
CA VAL A 46 -14.96 -1.48 9.88
C VAL A 46 -15.79 -0.24 9.63
N PRO A 47 -16.84 0.00 10.42
CA PRO A 47 -17.47 1.28 10.38
C PRO A 47 -16.35 2.25 10.71
N ASP A 48 -16.03 3.13 9.80
CA ASP A 48 -15.49 4.40 10.22
C ASP A 48 -16.57 4.99 11.12
N ARG A 49 -16.49 4.67 12.41
CA ARG A 49 -17.49 5.12 13.40
C ARG A 49 -17.65 6.62 13.33
N THR A 50 -16.58 7.34 13.00
CA THR A 50 -16.59 8.77 12.79
C THR A 50 -17.45 9.12 11.59
N MET A 51 -17.30 8.45 10.46
CA MET A 51 -18.11 8.72 9.28
C MET A 51 -19.54 8.23 9.44
N GLN A 52 -19.74 7.08 10.08
CA GLN A 52 -21.09 6.59 10.40
C GLN A 52 -21.79 7.54 11.35
N ASN A 53 -21.14 7.97 12.43
CA ASN A 53 -21.69 8.95 13.37
C ASN A 53 -21.95 10.30 12.69
N TYR A 54 -21.04 10.75 11.81
CA TYR A 54 -21.23 11.96 11.03
C TYR A 54 -22.46 11.86 10.12
N LYS A 55 -22.62 10.76 9.37
CA LYS A 55 -23.80 10.54 8.51
C LYS A 55 -25.08 10.46 9.33
N LEU A 56 -25.08 9.74 10.45
CA LEU A 56 -26.24 9.66 11.35
C LEU A 56 -26.61 11.04 11.90
N ALA A 57 -25.64 11.85 12.28
CA ALA A 57 -25.86 13.23 12.75
C ALA A 57 -26.40 14.17 11.67
N GLN A 58 -26.19 13.88 10.38
CA GLN A 58 -26.73 14.66 9.26
C GLN A 58 -28.18 14.28 8.90
N ILE A 59 -28.67 13.12 9.33
CA ILE A 59 -30.02 12.65 9.00
C ILE A 59 -31.10 13.67 9.37
N PRO A 60 -31.15 14.24 10.61
CA PRO A 60 -32.18 15.19 10.98
C PRO A 60 -32.22 16.40 10.05
N LYS A 61 -31.09 17.01 9.76
CA LYS A 61 -30.96 18.14 8.85
C LYS A 61 -31.43 17.81 7.43
N THR A 62 -30.97 16.67 6.91
CA THR A 62 -31.37 16.20 5.57
C THR A 62 -32.88 15.92 5.52
N MET A 63 -33.45 15.36 6.58
CA MET A 63 -34.90 15.12 6.69
C MET A 63 -35.68 16.42 6.68
N GLU A 64 -35.24 17.48 7.37
CA GLU A 64 -35.83 18.78 7.36
C GLU A 64 -35.84 19.42 5.96
N GLU A 65 -34.68 19.41 5.29
CA GLU A 65 -34.53 19.86 3.89
C GLU A 65 -35.48 19.12 2.93
N ARG A 66 -35.56 17.80 3.08
CA ARG A 66 -36.44 16.95 2.25
C ARG A 66 -37.92 17.19 2.55
N SER A 67 -38.26 17.37 3.85
CA SER A 67 -39.59 17.72 4.30
C SER A 67 -40.07 19.02 3.62
N LYS A 68 -39.24 20.05 3.66
CA LYS A 68 -39.51 21.32 2.98
C LYS A 68 -39.71 21.14 1.49
N ALA A 69 -38.79 20.44 0.82
CA ALA A 69 -38.88 20.20 -0.63
C ALA A 69 -40.11 19.41 -1.05
N LEU A 70 -40.62 18.48 -0.23
CA LEU A 70 -41.87 17.76 -0.50
C LEU A 70 -43.11 18.65 -0.32
N ARG A 71 -43.14 19.48 0.73
CA ARG A 71 -44.22 20.44 0.96
C ARG A 71 -44.29 21.49 -0.16
N ASP A 72 -43.15 22.01 -0.58
CA ASP A 72 -43.05 22.97 -1.70
C ASP A 72 -43.57 22.35 -3.03
N LYS A 73 -43.52 21.01 -3.17
CA LYS A 73 -44.12 20.28 -4.28
C LYS A 73 -45.57 19.88 -4.09
N GLY A 74 -46.20 20.33 -3.00
CA GLY A 74 -47.62 20.03 -2.70
C GLY A 74 -47.87 18.58 -2.24
N VAL A 75 -46.83 17.84 -1.83
CA VAL A 75 -47.02 16.49 -1.30
C VAL A 75 -47.46 16.58 0.15
N VAL A 76 -48.64 16.05 0.47
CA VAL A 76 -49.27 16.11 1.79
C VAL A 76 -49.95 14.81 2.18
N GLY A 77 -50.32 14.63 3.46
CA GLY A 77 -51.02 13.45 3.96
C GLY A 77 -50.22 12.18 3.90
N GLU A 78 -50.90 11.03 3.78
CA GLU A 78 -50.28 9.69 3.80
C GLU A 78 -49.13 9.52 2.76
N ARG A 79 -49.23 10.19 1.64
CA ARG A 79 -48.18 10.15 0.60
C ARG A 79 -46.92 10.91 1.08
N TYR A 80 -47.06 11.95 1.83
CA TYR A 80 -45.94 12.68 2.45
C TYR A 80 -45.26 11.78 3.50
N ASP A 81 -46.05 11.15 4.38
CA ASP A 81 -45.51 10.31 5.45
C ASP A 81 -44.80 9.09 4.89
N ALA A 82 -45.36 8.45 3.88
CA ALA A 82 -44.74 7.30 3.19
C ALA A 82 -43.39 7.68 2.53
N GLU A 83 -43.33 8.83 1.86
CA GLU A 83 -42.10 9.27 1.20
C GLU A 83 -41.05 9.71 2.22
N MET A 84 -41.43 10.38 3.30
CA MET A 84 -40.54 10.75 4.40
C MET A 84 -39.97 9.50 5.07
N GLN A 85 -40.79 8.49 5.34
CA GLN A 85 -40.32 7.20 5.89
C GLN A 85 -39.36 6.49 4.95
N ARG A 86 -39.65 6.50 3.64
CA ARG A 86 -38.77 5.94 2.61
C ARG A 86 -37.42 6.66 2.58
N ILE A 87 -37.42 8.00 2.62
CA ILE A 87 -36.19 8.80 2.66
C ILE A 87 -35.39 8.50 3.94
N TYR A 88 -36.06 8.46 5.10
CA TYR A 88 -35.40 8.11 6.37
C TYR A 88 -34.73 6.75 6.33
N ASN A 89 -35.45 5.73 5.86
CA ASN A 89 -34.92 4.37 5.76
C ASN A 89 -33.74 4.29 4.79
N ALA A 90 -33.80 5.04 3.66
CA ALA A 90 -32.71 5.11 2.71
C ALA A 90 -31.45 5.78 3.30
N LEU A 91 -31.63 6.88 4.05
CA LEU A 91 -30.52 7.57 4.72
C LEU A 91 -29.91 6.71 5.83
N LEU A 92 -30.74 6.02 6.60
CA LEU A 92 -30.29 5.09 7.64
C LEU A 92 -29.52 3.92 7.04
N ALA A 93 -30.04 3.33 5.96
CA ALA A 93 -29.35 2.27 5.23
C ALA A 93 -28.01 2.74 4.65
N ASP A 94 -27.94 3.95 4.10
CA ASP A 94 -26.67 4.50 3.59
C ASP A 94 -25.67 4.80 4.72
N ALA A 95 -26.14 5.33 5.85
CA ALA A 95 -25.30 5.57 7.02
C ALA A 95 -24.76 4.26 7.62
N SER A 96 -25.57 3.20 7.57
CA SER A 96 -25.21 1.87 8.08
C SER A 96 -24.47 1.02 7.07
N LYS A 97 -24.27 1.51 5.84
CA LYS A 97 -23.69 0.73 4.74
C LYS A 97 -22.26 0.35 5.05
N ALA A 98 -22.03 -0.93 5.09
CA ALA A 98 -20.72 -1.53 5.27
C ALA A 98 -19.79 -1.17 4.10
N ARG A 99 -18.56 -0.78 4.40
CA ARG A 99 -17.51 -0.56 3.41
C ARG A 99 -16.58 -1.76 3.40
N PRO A 100 -16.28 -2.35 2.24
CA PRO A 100 -15.43 -3.54 2.17
C PRO A 100 -13.96 -3.25 2.48
N THR A 101 -13.59 -1.97 2.68
CA THR A 101 -12.22 -1.51 2.85
C THR A 101 -12.12 -0.53 3.99
N LEU A 102 -10.96 -0.55 4.66
CA LEU A 102 -10.79 0.14 5.94
C LEU A 102 -10.44 1.62 5.80
N CYS A 103 -9.62 1.97 4.79
CA CYS A 103 -9.18 3.35 4.60
C CYS A 103 -9.08 3.72 3.11
N ALA A 104 -8.81 4.99 2.85
CA ALA A 104 -8.64 5.52 1.51
C ALA A 104 -7.55 4.78 0.70
N ASN A 105 -6.45 4.42 1.35
CA ASN A 105 -5.33 3.70 0.74
C ASN A 105 -5.75 2.31 0.22
N ASP A 106 -6.52 1.57 1.01
CA ASP A 106 -7.05 0.26 0.64
C ASP A 106 -8.09 0.40 -0.48
N ARG A 107 -9.05 1.32 -0.32
CA ARG A 107 -10.13 1.54 -1.28
C ARG A 107 -9.62 1.88 -2.67
N SER A 108 -8.59 2.71 -2.75
CA SER A 108 -7.94 3.06 -4.02
C SER A 108 -7.39 1.84 -4.75
N ARG A 109 -6.78 0.87 -4.02
CA ARG A 109 -6.31 -0.40 -4.61
C ARG A 109 -7.45 -1.35 -4.97
N TRP A 110 -8.43 -1.51 -4.07
CA TRP A 110 -9.62 -2.32 -4.35
C TRP A 110 -10.39 -1.80 -5.56
N ALA A 111 -10.52 -0.48 -5.71
CA ALA A 111 -11.14 0.13 -6.89
C ALA A 111 -10.38 -0.20 -8.18
N THR A 112 -9.03 -0.22 -8.14
CA THR A 112 -8.22 -0.65 -9.29
C THR A 112 -8.46 -2.12 -9.63
N ILE A 113 -8.52 -3.01 -8.64
CA ILE A 113 -8.81 -4.44 -8.85
C ILE A 113 -10.19 -4.62 -9.52
N ARG A 114 -11.19 -3.87 -9.07
CA ARG A 114 -12.53 -3.86 -9.68
C ARG A 114 -12.49 -3.36 -11.13
N ALA A 115 -11.83 -2.24 -11.37
CA ALA A 115 -11.72 -1.67 -12.72
C ALA A 115 -11.02 -2.61 -13.72
N LEU A 116 -10.11 -3.46 -13.23
CA LEU A 116 -9.44 -4.47 -14.06
C LEU A 116 -10.33 -5.67 -14.42
N VAL A 117 -11.30 -6.00 -13.59
CA VAL A 117 -12.07 -7.27 -13.70
C VAL A 117 -13.54 -7.05 -14.02
N GLU A 118 -14.22 -6.13 -13.34
CA GLU A 118 -15.65 -5.90 -13.48
C GLU A 118 -15.92 -5.07 -14.74
N LYS A 119 -16.81 -5.56 -15.63
CA LYS A 119 -17.10 -4.87 -16.89
C LYS A 119 -17.79 -3.53 -16.68
N ASP A 120 -18.68 -3.43 -15.71
CA ASP A 120 -19.43 -2.24 -15.32
C ASP A 120 -18.56 -1.19 -14.60
N ALA A 121 -17.41 -1.60 -14.04
CA ALA A 121 -16.42 -0.70 -13.44
C ALA A 121 -15.35 -0.24 -14.44
N ARG A 122 -15.34 -0.75 -15.66
CA ARG A 122 -14.35 -0.41 -16.68
C ARG A 122 -14.63 0.95 -17.29
N VAL A 123 -13.56 1.70 -17.56
CA VAL A 123 -13.59 2.96 -18.28
C VAL A 123 -12.90 2.77 -19.63
N TYR A 124 -13.55 3.25 -20.68
CA TYR A 124 -13.01 3.19 -22.03
C TYR A 124 -12.56 4.58 -22.46
N ARG A 125 -11.41 4.66 -23.07
CA ARG A 125 -10.95 5.88 -23.71
C ARG A 125 -11.59 6.00 -25.09
N PHE A 126 -12.38 7.04 -25.26
CA PHE A 126 -12.91 7.43 -26.55
C PHE A 126 -11.92 8.40 -27.24
N VAL A 127 -11.47 8.06 -28.44
CA VAL A 127 -10.75 8.99 -29.32
C VAL A 127 -11.66 9.20 -30.52
N PRO A 128 -12.32 10.36 -30.61
CA PRO A 128 -13.15 10.65 -31.77
C PRO A 128 -12.27 10.72 -33.03
N ASP A 129 -12.75 10.11 -34.12
CA ASP A 129 -12.13 10.20 -35.45
C ASP A 129 -12.51 11.52 -36.17
N VAL A 130 -13.13 12.41 -35.44
CA VAL A 130 -13.64 13.69 -35.93
C VAL A 130 -12.92 14.76 -35.11
N SER A 131 -12.38 15.77 -35.77
CA SER A 131 -11.69 16.84 -35.07
C SER A 131 -12.61 17.53 -34.07
N SER A 132 -12.06 18.02 -32.96
CA SER A 132 -12.80 18.78 -31.95
C SER A 132 -13.59 19.96 -32.55
N ALA A 133 -13.05 20.55 -33.62
CA ALA A 133 -13.72 21.63 -34.36
C ALA A 133 -15.01 21.15 -35.05
N GLU A 134 -15.01 19.95 -35.65
CA GLU A 134 -16.22 19.40 -36.30
C GLU A 134 -17.28 18.99 -35.27
N ILE A 135 -16.86 18.47 -34.12
CA ILE A 135 -17.77 18.15 -33.00
C ILE A 135 -18.39 19.44 -32.46
N ASN A 136 -17.59 20.46 -32.21
CA ASN A 136 -18.06 21.74 -31.69
C ASN A 136 -18.96 22.48 -32.69
N ALA A 137 -18.66 22.44 -34.00
CA ALA A 137 -19.50 23.00 -35.04
C ALA A 137 -20.86 22.30 -35.10
N ARG A 138 -20.88 20.98 -34.95
CA ARG A 138 -22.13 20.21 -34.94
C ARG A 138 -22.94 20.41 -33.66
N LEU A 139 -22.28 20.56 -32.52
CA LEU A 139 -22.91 20.91 -31.25
C LEU A 139 -23.60 22.28 -31.34
N LYS A 140 -22.92 23.26 -31.92
CA LYS A 140 -23.46 24.60 -32.11
C LYS A 140 -24.71 24.57 -33.02
N GLU A 141 -24.68 23.80 -34.12
CA GLU A 141 -25.82 23.59 -35.00
C GLU A 141 -27.02 22.94 -34.27
N LEU A 142 -26.77 21.97 -33.38
CA LEU A 142 -27.81 21.30 -32.59
C LEU A 142 -28.38 22.19 -31.50
N GLN A 143 -27.56 23.11 -30.93
CA GLN A 143 -28.00 24.17 -30.02
C GLN A 143 -28.92 25.17 -30.72
N GLU A 144 -28.52 25.63 -31.91
CA GLU A 144 -29.30 26.59 -32.71
C GLU A 144 -30.66 25.99 -33.13
N LYS A 145 -30.74 24.66 -33.24
CA LYS A 145 -31.98 23.92 -33.51
C LYS A 145 -32.79 23.58 -32.25
N GLY A 146 -32.36 24.00 -31.05
CA GLY A 146 -33.06 23.71 -29.80
C GLY A 146 -33.10 22.24 -29.39
N ILE A 147 -32.22 21.38 -29.96
CA ILE A 147 -32.16 19.95 -29.70
C ILE A 147 -31.25 19.63 -28.52
N VAL A 148 -30.32 20.53 -28.16
CA VAL A 148 -29.37 20.39 -27.04
C VAL A 148 -29.46 21.60 -26.15
N ASP A 149 -29.88 21.40 -24.91
CA ASP A 149 -29.80 22.43 -23.89
C ASP A 149 -28.35 22.64 -23.46
N ASP A 150 -27.90 23.90 -23.52
CA ASP A 150 -26.71 24.45 -22.85
C ASP A 150 -25.33 23.84 -23.23
N GLY A 151 -25.19 23.21 -24.39
CA GLY A 151 -23.87 22.94 -25.03
C GLY A 151 -22.90 22.04 -24.27
N ARG A 152 -23.31 21.53 -23.13
CA ARG A 152 -22.49 20.61 -22.32
C ARG A 152 -22.93 19.18 -22.58
N ILE A 153 -22.28 18.55 -23.58
CA ILE A 153 -22.24 17.09 -23.59
C ILE A 153 -21.48 16.68 -22.33
N THR A 154 -22.20 16.31 -21.30
CA THR A 154 -21.65 15.56 -20.18
C THR A 154 -21.28 14.20 -20.74
N PHE A 155 -20.03 14.02 -21.12
CA PHE A 155 -19.48 12.72 -21.50
C PHE A 155 -19.63 11.80 -20.29
N LYS A 156 -20.67 10.97 -20.29
CA LYS A 156 -20.74 9.86 -19.36
C LYS A 156 -19.80 8.77 -19.83
N TYR A 157 -19.07 8.20 -18.93
CA TYR A 157 -17.90 7.35 -19.10
C TYR A 157 -18.14 5.98 -19.77
N TYR A 158 -19.28 5.77 -20.43
CA TYR A 158 -19.56 4.54 -21.17
C TYR A 158 -19.52 4.80 -22.68
N PRO A 159 -18.72 4.04 -23.44
CA PRO A 159 -18.70 4.16 -24.89
C PRO A 159 -20.09 3.94 -25.51
N GLU A 160 -20.88 3.01 -24.95
CA GLU A 160 -22.24 2.73 -25.42
C GLU A 160 -23.20 3.87 -25.10
N GLU A 161 -23.12 4.47 -23.91
CA GLU A 161 -23.92 5.65 -23.56
C GLU A 161 -23.45 6.91 -24.31
N ILE A 162 -22.15 7.06 -24.55
CA ILE A 162 -21.61 8.15 -25.39
C ILE A 162 -22.10 7.97 -26.83
N LEU A 163 -22.03 6.76 -27.36
CA LEU A 163 -22.52 6.44 -28.72
C LEU A 163 -24.03 6.62 -28.84
N VAL A 164 -24.81 6.21 -27.85
CA VAL A 164 -26.26 6.40 -27.79
C VAL A 164 -26.62 7.88 -27.66
N ASN A 165 -25.93 8.65 -26.79
CA ASN A 165 -26.19 10.09 -26.66
C ASN A 165 -25.72 10.87 -27.89
N CYS A 166 -24.59 10.53 -28.48
CA CYS A 166 -24.17 11.13 -29.75
C CYS A 166 -25.08 10.71 -30.94
N ALA A 167 -25.56 9.47 -30.98
CA ALA A 167 -26.49 9.00 -31.98
C ALA A 167 -27.89 9.64 -31.83
N ALA A 168 -28.39 9.81 -30.60
CA ALA A 168 -29.67 10.47 -30.32
C ALA A 168 -29.64 11.95 -30.68
N ASN A 169 -28.50 12.64 -30.54
CA ASN A 169 -28.36 14.07 -30.81
C ASN A 169 -27.85 14.40 -32.21
N ALA A 170 -27.37 13.40 -33.00
CA ALA A 170 -26.91 13.59 -34.37
C ALA A 170 -27.18 12.33 -35.24
N PRO A 171 -28.46 11.95 -35.44
CA PRO A 171 -28.82 10.64 -35.99
C PRO A 171 -28.23 10.36 -37.37
N GLU A 172 -28.32 11.27 -38.32
CA GLU A 172 -27.98 11.00 -39.72
C GLU A 172 -26.48 10.74 -39.99
N ARG A 173 -25.61 11.34 -39.21
CA ARG A 173 -24.16 11.24 -39.40
C ARG A 173 -23.54 10.09 -38.60
N PHE A 174 -24.13 9.77 -37.46
CA PHE A 174 -23.67 8.68 -36.57
C PHE A 174 -24.25 7.32 -36.96
N GLU A 175 -25.47 7.22 -37.54
CA GLU A 175 -26.00 5.94 -38.01
C GLU A 175 -25.12 5.32 -39.09
N LYS A 176 -24.66 6.11 -40.08
CA LYS A 176 -23.72 5.63 -41.10
C LYS A 176 -22.31 5.33 -40.58
N LYS A 177 -21.89 5.96 -39.49
CA LYS A 177 -20.58 5.75 -38.85
C LYS A 177 -20.63 4.85 -37.62
N ASN A 178 -21.79 4.44 -37.17
CA ASN A 178 -21.99 3.69 -35.92
C ASN A 178 -21.19 2.38 -35.88
N MET A 179 -21.08 1.69 -37.01
CA MET A 179 -20.23 0.50 -37.12
C MET A 179 -18.71 0.84 -37.06
N LYS A 180 -18.33 2.01 -37.56
CA LYS A 180 -16.95 2.50 -37.46
C LYS A 180 -16.67 3.07 -36.05
N ALA A 181 -17.61 3.77 -35.45
CA ALA A 181 -17.46 4.30 -34.07
C ALA A 181 -17.19 3.19 -33.06
N LYS A 182 -17.80 2.01 -33.18
CA LYS A 182 -17.44 0.81 -32.40
C LYS A 182 -15.95 0.40 -32.57
N ARG A 183 -15.30 0.76 -33.68
CA ARG A 183 -13.86 0.54 -33.91
C ARG A 183 -12.99 1.64 -33.28
N TYR A 184 -13.56 2.79 -32.91
CA TYR A 184 -12.85 3.93 -32.34
C TYR A 184 -12.82 3.92 -30.80
N VAL A 185 -13.53 3.02 -30.13
CA VAL A 185 -13.28 2.70 -28.73
C VAL A 185 -11.89 2.08 -28.64
N LYS A 186 -10.92 2.91 -28.58
CA LYS A 186 -9.54 2.52 -28.87
C LYS A 186 -8.93 1.63 -27.82
N LYS A 187 -9.24 1.83 -26.56
CA LYS A 187 -8.53 1.10 -25.52
C LYS A 187 -9.29 1.18 -24.22
N LEU A 188 -9.52 0.02 -23.66
CA LEU A 188 -9.83 -0.09 -22.24
C LEU A 188 -8.73 0.63 -21.47
N VAL A 189 -9.10 1.54 -20.58
CA VAL A 189 -8.20 2.16 -19.62
C VAL A 189 -8.31 1.36 -18.33
N PRO A 190 -7.55 0.27 -18.19
CA PRO A 190 -7.83 -0.78 -17.21
C PRO A 190 -7.66 -0.34 -15.78
N TYR A 191 -6.91 0.75 -15.54
CA TYR A 191 -6.59 1.21 -14.20
C TYR A 191 -7.38 2.45 -13.77
N ALA A 192 -8.20 3.04 -14.64
CA ALA A 192 -9.10 4.10 -14.25
C ALA A 192 -10.17 3.58 -13.28
N ILE A 193 -10.45 4.34 -12.25
CA ILE A 193 -11.30 3.90 -11.13
C ILE A 193 -12.61 4.69 -11.00
N ASP A 194 -12.94 5.51 -12.00
CA ASP A 194 -14.10 6.40 -11.96
C ASP A 194 -15.38 5.70 -11.51
N LYS A 195 -15.74 4.60 -12.15
CA LYS A 195 -16.96 3.86 -11.81
C LYS A 195 -16.87 3.13 -10.47
N ALA A 196 -15.72 2.53 -10.19
CA ALA A 196 -15.48 1.91 -8.89
C ALA A 196 -15.53 2.96 -7.79
N TRP A 197 -14.96 4.15 -8.02
CA TRP A 197 -14.95 5.27 -7.08
C TRP A 197 -16.35 5.88 -6.87
N GLU A 198 -17.18 5.94 -7.91
CA GLU A 198 -18.57 6.42 -7.82
C GLU A 198 -19.49 5.47 -7.03
N THR A 199 -19.13 4.20 -6.88
CA THR A 199 -19.87 3.24 -6.07
C THR A 199 -19.89 3.67 -4.61
N PRO A 200 -21.04 3.81 -3.94
CA PRO A 200 -21.12 4.23 -2.55
C PRO A 200 -20.23 3.40 -1.63
N GLY A 201 -19.39 4.06 -0.83
CA GLY A 201 -18.43 3.42 0.06
C GLY A 201 -17.07 3.07 -0.56
N TRP A 202 -16.86 3.32 -1.85
CA TRP A 202 -15.61 3.08 -2.56
C TRP A 202 -14.79 4.35 -2.82
N ASP A 203 -15.32 5.51 -2.48
CA ASP A 203 -14.63 6.79 -2.55
C ASP A 203 -13.30 6.77 -1.77
N SER A 204 -12.29 7.41 -2.31
CA SER A 204 -10.95 7.47 -1.74
C SER A 204 -10.30 8.82 -2.01
N ILE A 205 -9.52 9.31 -1.04
CA ILE A 205 -8.65 10.49 -1.23
C ILE A 205 -7.35 10.12 -1.98
N ASP A 206 -6.99 8.84 -2.03
CA ASP A 206 -5.79 8.34 -2.69
C ASP A 206 -6.01 8.15 -4.20
N VAL A 207 -6.43 9.22 -4.86
CA VAL A 207 -6.80 9.28 -6.26
C VAL A 207 -6.06 10.42 -6.94
N VAL A 208 -5.67 10.22 -8.18
CA VAL A 208 -5.12 11.22 -9.10
C VAL A 208 -6.02 11.34 -10.31
N LYS A 209 -5.99 12.49 -10.96
CA LYS A 209 -6.78 12.77 -12.15
C LYS A 209 -5.89 13.22 -13.28
N HIS A 210 -6.01 12.57 -14.42
CA HIS A 210 -5.33 12.99 -15.65
C HIS A 210 -6.04 12.46 -16.89
N GLY A 211 -5.73 13.03 -18.03
CA GLY A 211 -6.10 12.52 -19.35
C GLY A 211 -4.87 11.96 -20.05
N LEU A 212 -5.09 11.03 -20.97
CA LEU A 212 -4.01 10.56 -21.85
C LEU A 212 -3.85 11.44 -23.10
N SER A 213 -4.65 12.50 -23.22
CA SER A 213 -4.51 13.55 -24.24
C SER A 213 -5.02 14.88 -23.68
N ASP A 214 -4.44 15.98 -24.10
CA ASP A 214 -4.79 17.34 -23.70
C ASP A 214 -6.26 17.70 -24.03
N GLU A 215 -6.85 17.03 -25.01
CA GLU A 215 -8.26 17.21 -25.39
C GLU A 215 -9.25 16.62 -24.40
N VAL A 216 -8.84 15.63 -23.61
CA VAL A 216 -9.73 14.90 -22.69
C VAL A 216 -9.64 15.44 -21.27
N TRP A 217 -8.49 16.02 -20.90
CA TRP A 217 -8.28 16.54 -19.55
C TRP A 217 -8.03 18.04 -19.56
N ARG A 218 -8.90 18.75 -18.85
CA ARG A 218 -8.77 20.19 -18.58
C ARG A 218 -8.84 20.41 -17.08
N PRO A 219 -7.79 20.93 -16.46
CA PRO A 219 -7.72 21.06 -15.00
C PRO A 219 -8.89 21.85 -14.41
N GLU A 220 -9.34 22.89 -15.11
CA GLU A 220 -10.45 23.75 -14.73
C GLU A 220 -11.84 23.10 -14.91
N ASN A 221 -11.92 21.97 -15.64
CA ASN A 221 -13.18 21.29 -15.89
C ASN A 221 -13.32 20.04 -14.99
N PRO A 222 -14.18 20.06 -13.96
CA PRO A 222 -14.37 18.92 -13.07
C PRO A 222 -14.85 17.64 -13.76
N SER A 223 -15.41 17.77 -14.95
CA SER A 223 -15.91 16.60 -15.75
C SER A 223 -14.85 16.02 -16.68
N SER A 224 -13.72 16.70 -16.91
CA SER A 224 -12.68 16.22 -17.82
C SER A 224 -11.71 15.25 -17.16
N GLY A 225 -11.06 14.40 -17.96
CA GLY A 225 -10.07 13.43 -17.50
C GLY A 225 -10.67 12.24 -16.75
N TYR A 226 -9.80 11.32 -16.35
CA TYR A 226 -10.15 10.09 -15.65
C TYR A 226 -9.48 10.04 -14.28
N LEU A 227 -10.13 9.35 -13.35
CA LEU A 227 -9.63 9.10 -12.01
C LEU A 227 -8.85 7.77 -11.97
N TYR A 228 -7.65 7.83 -11.42
CA TYR A 228 -6.78 6.67 -11.22
C TYR A 228 -6.37 6.57 -9.76
N SER A 229 -6.04 5.37 -9.31
CA SER A 229 -5.39 5.20 -8.02
C SER A 229 -4.05 5.95 -8.00
N SER A 230 -3.75 6.66 -6.93
CA SER A 230 -2.43 7.26 -6.70
C SER A 230 -1.36 6.21 -6.34
N LYS A 231 -1.76 4.95 -6.15
CA LYS A 231 -0.87 3.84 -5.77
C LYS A 231 -0.36 3.12 -7.00
N PRO A 232 0.92 2.64 -6.99
CA PRO A 232 1.48 1.89 -8.11
C PRO A 232 0.59 0.71 -8.52
N PRO A 233 0.32 0.52 -9.82
CA PRO A 233 -0.69 -0.42 -10.29
C PRO A 233 -0.26 -1.91 -10.25
N LEU A 234 1.04 -2.22 -10.17
CA LEU A 234 1.52 -3.61 -10.25
C LEU A 234 0.83 -4.53 -9.23
N LEU A 235 0.77 -4.08 -7.98
CA LEU A 235 0.24 -4.87 -6.87
C LEU A 235 -1.27 -5.18 -7.06
N PRO A 236 -2.15 -4.19 -7.31
CA PRO A 236 -3.54 -4.45 -7.67
C PRO A 236 -3.69 -5.30 -8.93
N THR A 237 -2.77 -5.18 -9.91
CA THR A 237 -2.80 -5.99 -11.14
C THR A 237 -2.55 -7.46 -10.85
N VAL A 238 -1.57 -7.77 -9.99
CA VAL A 238 -1.33 -9.16 -9.54
C VAL A 238 -2.56 -9.73 -8.82
N MET A 239 -3.22 -8.91 -8.00
CA MET A 239 -4.45 -9.32 -7.30
C MET A 239 -5.67 -9.45 -8.20
N ALA A 240 -5.70 -8.74 -9.30
CA ALA A 240 -6.81 -8.84 -10.25
C ALA A 240 -6.93 -10.26 -10.85
N ALA A 241 -5.82 -11.02 -10.94
CA ALA A 241 -5.85 -12.38 -11.48
C ALA A 241 -6.69 -13.36 -10.60
N PRO A 242 -6.44 -13.53 -9.29
CA PRO A 242 -7.31 -14.34 -8.45
C PRO A 242 -8.73 -13.77 -8.35
N TYR A 243 -8.90 -12.44 -8.34
CA TYR A 243 -10.23 -11.85 -8.34
C TYR A 243 -11.00 -12.16 -9.65
N TRP A 244 -10.32 -12.17 -10.79
CA TRP A 244 -10.94 -12.57 -12.05
C TRP A 244 -11.52 -14.00 -11.98
N VAL A 245 -10.80 -14.93 -11.35
CA VAL A 245 -11.30 -16.29 -11.12
C VAL A 245 -12.51 -16.29 -10.19
N LEU A 246 -12.42 -15.58 -9.05
CA LEU A 246 -13.54 -15.48 -8.11
C LEU A 246 -14.79 -14.86 -8.76
N HIS A 247 -14.61 -13.83 -9.57
CA HIS A 247 -15.70 -13.11 -10.22
C HIS A 247 -16.32 -13.90 -11.38
N ASN A 248 -15.51 -14.40 -12.32
CA ASN A 248 -16.01 -14.99 -13.55
C ASN A 248 -16.32 -16.49 -13.45
N VAL A 249 -15.67 -17.22 -12.52
CA VAL A 249 -15.88 -18.67 -12.34
C VAL A 249 -16.84 -18.93 -11.18
N PHE A 250 -16.67 -18.24 -10.05
CA PHE A 250 -17.46 -18.47 -8.84
C PHE A 250 -18.59 -17.46 -8.64
N GLY A 251 -18.71 -16.42 -9.48
CA GLY A 251 -19.74 -15.39 -9.40
C GLY A 251 -19.62 -14.45 -8.20
N LEU A 252 -18.49 -14.49 -7.47
CA LEU A 252 -18.24 -13.62 -6.33
C LEU A 252 -17.88 -12.20 -6.77
N SER A 253 -18.44 -11.20 -6.11
CA SER A 253 -18.24 -9.80 -6.45
C SER A 253 -17.85 -8.98 -5.23
N LEU A 254 -16.87 -8.08 -5.39
CA LEU A 254 -16.52 -7.09 -4.37
C LEU A 254 -17.66 -6.10 -4.09
N VAL A 255 -18.68 -6.03 -4.95
CA VAL A 255 -19.87 -5.19 -4.75
C VAL A 255 -21.00 -5.94 -4.06
N LYS A 256 -21.26 -7.19 -4.49
CA LYS A 256 -22.39 -7.99 -4.00
C LYS A 256 -22.03 -8.70 -2.70
N GLU A 257 -20.85 -9.37 -2.67
CA GLU A 257 -20.34 -10.11 -1.51
C GLU A 257 -18.97 -9.55 -1.08
N PRO A 258 -18.90 -8.27 -0.67
CA PRO A 258 -17.63 -7.58 -0.46
C PRO A 258 -16.75 -8.26 0.58
N PHE A 259 -17.35 -8.75 1.67
CA PHE A 259 -16.59 -9.32 2.79
C PHE A 259 -16.01 -10.68 2.44
N LEU A 260 -16.82 -11.58 1.88
CA LEU A 260 -16.34 -12.91 1.51
C LEU A 260 -15.23 -12.81 0.46
N THR A 261 -15.46 -12.00 -0.57
CA THR A 261 -14.50 -11.81 -1.67
C THR A 261 -13.20 -11.18 -1.17
N ALA A 262 -13.29 -10.12 -0.36
CA ALA A 262 -12.11 -9.47 0.21
C ALA A 262 -11.34 -10.40 1.16
N ARG A 263 -12.03 -11.19 2.01
CA ARG A 263 -11.40 -12.16 2.92
C ARG A 263 -10.60 -13.20 2.15
N ILE A 264 -11.17 -13.78 1.11
CA ILE A 264 -10.46 -14.77 0.27
C ILE A 264 -9.22 -14.14 -0.36
N LEU A 265 -9.35 -12.96 -0.95
CA LEU A 265 -8.23 -12.26 -1.59
C LEU A 265 -7.14 -11.88 -0.57
N LEU A 266 -7.49 -11.45 0.65
CA LEU A 266 -6.53 -11.12 1.70
C LEU A 266 -5.76 -12.36 2.21
N VAL A 267 -6.40 -13.54 2.22
CA VAL A 267 -5.70 -14.79 2.53
C VAL A 267 -4.59 -15.04 1.49
N PHE A 268 -4.91 -14.95 0.21
CA PHE A 268 -3.92 -15.16 -0.86
C PHE A 268 -2.83 -14.09 -0.87
N TYR A 269 -3.19 -12.86 -0.57
CA TYR A 269 -2.32 -11.71 -0.77
C TYR A 269 -1.44 -11.37 0.44
N ASN A 270 -1.98 -11.52 1.64
CA ASN A 270 -1.28 -11.20 2.88
C ASN A 270 -0.90 -12.45 3.67
N LEU A 271 -1.86 -13.33 3.96
CA LEU A 271 -1.66 -14.40 4.93
C LEU A 271 -0.70 -15.47 4.43
N ILE A 272 -0.88 -15.96 3.20
CA ILE A 272 0.00 -16.98 2.61
C ILE A 272 1.43 -16.44 2.44
N PRO A 273 1.67 -15.25 1.84
CA PRO A 273 3.02 -14.70 1.76
C PRO A 273 3.65 -14.46 3.14
N LEU A 274 2.87 -14.03 4.13
CA LEU A 274 3.36 -13.81 5.48
C LEU A 274 3.76 -15.14 6.16
N ALA A 275 2.98 -16.20 6.00
CA ALA A 275 3.33 -17.53 6.49
C ALA A 275 4.65 -18.04 5.86
N ILE A 276 4.80 -17.88 4.55
CA ILE A 276 6.04 -18.20 3.83
C ILE A 276 7.21 -17.36 4.37
N ALA A 277 7.01 -16.07 4.61
CA ALA A 277 8.02 -15.19 5.18
C ALA A 277 8.51 -15.67 6.54
N PHE A 278 7.58 -16.05 7.43
CA PHE A 278 7.94 -16.57 8.75
C PHE A 278 8.68 -17.90 8.67
N LEU A 279 8.30 -18.80 7.74
CA LEU A 279 9.04 -20.02 7.47
C LEU A 279 10.45 -19.73 6.94
N CYS A 280 10.61 -18.77 6.05
CA CYS A 280 11.90 -18.31 5.54
C CYS A 280 12.77 -17.75 6.66
N LEU A 281 12.23 -16.87 7.50
CA LEU A 281 12.94 -16.31 8.65
C LEU A 281 13.36 -17.38 9.65
N ALA A 282 12.48 -18.34 9.96
CA ALA A 282 12.79 -19.47 10.82
C ALA A 282 14.00 -20.26 10.30
N ARG A 283 14.06 -20.50 8.97
CA ARG A 283 15.18 -21.15 8.31
C ARG A 283 16.48 -20.34 8.43
N VAL A 284 16.41 -19.02 8.21
CA VAL A 284 17.59 -18.16 8.33
C VAL A 284 18.08 -18.12 9.78
N VAL A 285 17.20 -17.99 10.75
CA VAL A 285 17.53 -18.00 12.19
C VAL A 285 18.20 -19.32 12.58
N ASP A 286 17.68 -20.45 12.11
CA ASP A 286 18.30 -21.76 12.36
C ASP A 286 19.72 -21.85 11.75
N SER A 287 19.91 -21.34 10.53
CA SER A 287 21.21 -21.30 9.84
C SER A 287 22.23 -20.36 10.48
N LEU A 288 21.75 -19.25 11.05
CA LEU A 288 22.62 -18.33 11.81
C LEU A 288 23.10 -18.96 13.12
N GLY A 289 22.39 -19.97 13.63
CA GLY A 289 22.72 -20.65 14.87
C GLY A 289 22.43 -19.80 16.11
N GLY A 290 22.96 -20.23 17.24
CA GLY A 290 22.71 -19.63 18.54
C GLY A 290 21.98 -20.60 19.47
N SER A 291 21.72 -20.16 20.71
CA SER A 291 20.98 -20.95 21.69
C SER A 291 19.52 -21.15 21.25
N GLU A 292 18.92 -22.26 21.68
CA GLU A 292 17.53 -22.57 21.38
C GLU A 292 16.58 -21.44 21.82
N TRP A 293 16.84 -20.86 22.98
CA TRP A 293 16.11 -19.71 23.48
C TRP A 293 16.22 -18.50 22.53
N THR A 294 17.41 -18.20 22.03
CA THR A 294 17.63 -17.11 21.07
C THR A 294 16.85 -17.32 19.80
N LYS A 295 16.88 -18.53 19.23
CA LYS A 295 16.17 -18.84 17.99
C LYS A 295 14.67 -18.63 18.13
N ILE A 296 14.05 -19.13 19.20
CA ILE A 296 12.63 -18.97 19.49
C ILE A 296 12.31 -17.50 19.69
N PHE A 297 13.13 -16.78 20.47
CA PHE A 297 12.90 -15.37 20.79
C PHE A 297 13.00 -14.46 19.57
N VAL A 298 13.98 -14.68 18.68
CA VAL A 298 14.12 -13.94 17.41
C VAL A 298 12.87 -14.14 16.55
N LEU A 299 12.42 -15.38 16.40
CA LEU A 299 11.23 -15.68 15.60
C LEU A 299 9.97 -15.08 16.22
N ALA A 300 9.79 -15.18 17.54
CA ALA A 300 8.69 -14.55 18.25
C ALA A 300 8.69 -13.02 18.08
N SER A 301 9.88 -12.40 18.13
CA SER A 301 10.04 -10.97 17.89
C SER A 301 9.68 -10.56 16.45
N ALA A 302 10.08 -11.36 15.45
CA ALA A 302 9.74 -11.13 14.05
C ALA A 302 8.23 -11.24 13.81
N ILE A 303 7.56 -12.17 14.46
CA ILE A 303 6.13 -12.45 14.30
C ILE A 303 5.28 -11.43 15.09
N PHE A 304 5.54 -11.25 16.38
CA PHE A 304 4.66 -10.54 17.30
C PHE A 304 5.19 -9.17 17.72
N GLY A 305 6.50 -8.94 17.66
CA GLY A 305 7.15 -7.70 18.08
C GLY A 305 7.04 -6.55 17.06
N PHE A 306 6.40 -6.78 15.93
CA PHE A 306 6.14 -5.78 14.90
C PHE A 306 4.70 -5.88 14.36
N PHE A 307 4.29 -4.88 13.58
CA PHE A 307 2.89 -4.67 13.19
C PHE A 307 2.42 -5.50 11.99
N CYS A 308 3.14 -6.53 11.53
CA CYS A 308 2.76 -7.32 10.36
C CYS A 308 1.36 -7.94 10.49
N LEU A 309 1.06 -8.50 11.68
CA LEU A 309 -0.25 -9.08 11.96
C LEU A 309 -1.35 -8.04 12.12
N SER A 310 -1.01 -6.78 12.43
CA SER A 310 -2.00 -5.69 12.50
C SER A 310 -2.50 -5.30 11.12
N TYR A 311 -1.66 -5.40 10.10
CA TYR A 311 -1.99 -5.03 8.72
C TYR A 311 -2.42 -6.22 7.84
N VAL A 312 -2.49 -7.43 8.37
CA VAL A 312 -2.83 -8.63 7.57
C VAL A 312 -4.23 -8.55 6.96
N ALA A 313 -5.15 -7.88 7.64
CA ALA A 313 -6.54 -7.71 7.19
C ALA A 313 -6.76 -6.47 6.29
N THR A 314 -5.69 -5.81 5.81
CA THR A 314 -5.77 -4.61 4.97
C THR A 314 -5.04 -4.82 3.65
N LEU A 315 -5.53 -4.17 2.59
CA LEU A 315 -4.88 -4.21 1.28
C LEU A 315 -3.83 -3.10 1.19
N ASN A 316 -2.62 -3.42 1.60
CA ASN A 316 -1.48 -2.50 1.57
C ASN A 316 -0.24 -3.15 0.92
N ASN A 317 0.79 -2.37 0.69
CA ASN A 317 2.05 -2.84 0.11
C ASN A 317 3.06 -3.34 1.17
N HIS A 318 2.83 -3.06 2.47
CA HIS A 318 3.84 -3.28 3.50
C HIS A 318 3.96 -4.76 3.89
N VAL A 319 2.84 -5.49 4.03
CA VAL A 319 2.86 -6.94 4.31
C VAL A 319 3.50 -7.73 3.18
N PRO A 320 3.12 -7.53 1.89
CA PRO A 320 3.82 -8.15 0.77
C PRO A 320 5.29 -7.74 0.67
N GLY A 321 5.63 -6.49 0.97
CA GLY A 321 7.02 -6.01 0.99
C GLY A 321 7.86 -6.71 2.07
N PHE A 322 7.33 -6.84 3.28
CA PHE A 322 7.95 -7.63 4.36
C PHE A 322 8.17 -9.08 3.93
N ALA A 323 7.17 -9.71 3.31
CA ALA A 323 7.27 -11.08 2.85
C ALA A 323 8.34 -11.23 1.75
N ALA A 324 8.36 -10.31 0.80
CA ALA A 324 9.33 -10.31 -0.29
C ALA A 324 10.77 -10.19 0.22
N ILE A 325 11.04 -9.27 1.16
CA ILE A 325 12.36 -9.13 1.77
C ILE A 325 12.75 -10.40 2.54
N SER A 326 11.83 -10.99 3.30
CA SER A 326 12.09 -12.21 4.06
C SER A 326 12.47 -13.38 3.16
N ILE A 327 11.77 -13.56 2.03
CA ILE A 327 12.04 -14.59 1.05
C ILE A 327 13.39 -14.33 0.34
N ALA A 328 13.66 -13.08 -0.05
CA ALA A 328 14.92 -12.71 -0.69
C ALA A 328 16.11 -12.93 0.24
N LEU A 329 15.97 -12.56 1.53
CA LEU A 329 16.99 -12.82 2.56
C LEU A 329 17.23 -14.31 2.77
N TRP A 330 16.17 -15.12 2.85
CA TRP A 330 16.31 -16.57 2.95
C TRP A 330 17.09 -17.12 1.76
N ALA A 331 16.70 -16.77 0.55
CA ALA A 331 17.38 -17.25 -0.66
C ALA A 331 18.85 -16.82 -0.70
N ALA A 332 19.15 -15.58 -0.29
CA ALA A 332 20.51 -15.08 -0.18
C ALA A 332 21.33 -15.82 0.90
N CYS A 333 20.74 -16.08 2.06
CA CYS A 333 21.40 -16.84 3.11
C CYS A 333 21.68 -18.29 2.69
N GLU A 334 20.79 -18.94 1.95
CA GLU A 334 21.04 -20.27 1.38
C GLU A 334 22.24 -20.26 0.41
N ILE A 335 22.40 -19.19 -0.37
CA ILE A 335 23.56 -19.02 -1.27
C ILE A 335 24.84 -18.70 -0.47
N LEU A 336 24.75 -17.76 0.45
CA LEU A 336 25.92 -17.16 1.11
C LEU A 336 26.42 -17.99 2.29
N LEU A 337 25.52 -18.58 3.09
CA LEU A 337 25.86 -19.41 4.27
C LEU A 337 25.97 -20.88 3.88
N SER A 338 24.92 -21.44 3.25
CA SER A 338 24.84 -22.87 2.95
C SER A 338 25.53 -23.26 1.64
N GLY A 339 26.06 -22.28 0.89
CA GLY A 339 26.76 -22.56 -0.36
C GLY A 339 25.88 -23.09 -1.50
N ARG A 340 24.56 -22.99 -1.39
CA ARG A 340 23.63 -23.49 -2.41
C ARG A 340 23.89 -22.86 -3.76
N THR A 341 23.95 -23.70 -4.80
CA THR A 341 24.31 -23.27 -6.17
C THR A 341 23.15 -23.36 -7.16
N SER A 342 21.98 -23.88 -6.75
CA SER A 342 20.81 -23.98 -7.64
C SER A 342 20.36 -22.58 -8.11
N GLY A 343 20.08 -22.44 -9.42
CA GLY A 343 19.57 -21.20 -10.02
C GLY A 343 18.29 -20.69 -9.39
N TRP A 344 17.48 -21.58 -8.81
CA TRP A 344 16.24 -21.22 -8.13
C TRP A 344 16.44 -20.22 -6.98
N TYR A 345 17.47 -20.40 -6.14
CA TYR A 345 17.75 -19.45 -5.07
C TYR A 345 18.11 -18.06 -5.61
N TYR A 346 18.86 -17.99 -6.73
CA TYR A 346 19.18 -16.73 -7.39
C TYR A 346 17.94 -16.07 -7.98
N ILE A 347 17.05 -16.84 -8.62
CA ILE A 347 15.76 -16.35 -9.13
C ILE A 347 14.92 -15.80 -7.98
N CYS A 348 14.77 -16.52 -6.88
CA CYS A 348 14.03 -16.04 -5.70
C CYS A 348 14.64 -14.75 -5.15
N ALA A 349 15.96 -14.68 -4.98
CA ALA A 349 16.62 -13.47 -4.46
C ALA A 349 16.40 -12.26 -5.37
N GLY A 350 16.53 -12.43 -6.69
CA GLY A 350 16.34 -11.35 -7.66
C GLY A 350 14.88 -10.94 -7.80
N PHE A 351 13.97 -11.89 -7.96
CA PHE A 351 12.54 -11.63 -8.12
C PHE A 351 11.95 -10.94 -6.88
N PHE A 352 12.12 -11.53 -5.70
CA PHE A 352 11.55 -10.98 -4.47
C PHE A 352 12.29 -9.73 -3.98
N GLY A 353 13.60 -9.59 -4.27
CA GLY A 353 14.31 -8.35 -4.06
C GLY A 353 13.71 -7.19 -4.85
N ALA A 354 13.47 -7.39 -6.15
CA ALA A 354 12.82 -6.40 -7.00
C ALA A 354 11.34 -6.18 -6.65
N PHE A 355 10.62 -7.23 -6.24
CA PHE A 355 9.23 -7.10 -5.81
C PHE A 355 9.09 -6.27 -4.53
N ALA A 356 10.05 -6.37 -3.61
CA ALA A 356 10.12 -5.50 -2.44
C ALA A 356 10.25 -4.02 -2.85
N VAL A 357 11.04 -3.70 -3.89
CA VAL A 357 11.14 -2.35 -4.45
C VAL A 357 9.82 -1.88 -5.05
N ALA A 358 9.12 -2.76 -5.77
CA ALA A 358 7.81 -2.45 -6.33
C ALA A 358 6.74 -2.22 -5.24
N CYS A 359 6.92 -2.81 -4.05
CA CYS A 359 6.08 -2.55 -2.89
C CYS A 359 6.44 -1.21 -2.21
N ASP A 360 7.72 -1.01 -1.92
CA ASP A 360 8.23 0.16 -1.19
C ASP A 360 9.55 0.62 -1.83
N LEU A 361 9.54 1.76 -2.51
CA LEU A 361 10.68 2.24 -3.29
C LEU A 361 12.01 2.33 -2.50
N PRO A 362 12.05 2.75 -1.22
CA PRO A 362 13.29 2.74 -0.45
C PRO A 362 13.96 1.37 -0.32
N ALA A 363 13.21 0.27 -0.54
CA ALA A 363 13.78 -1.08 -0.60
C ALA A 363 14.72 -1.29 -1.79
N ALA A 364 14.84 -0.32 -2.71
CA ALA A 364 15.84 -0.35 -3.78
C ALA A 364 17.27 -0.47 -3.23
N ALA A 365 17.56 0.18 -2.11
CA ALA A 365 18.84 0.05 -1.44
C ALA A 365 19.09 -1.38 -0.95
N PHE A 366 18.07 -2.07 -0.43
CA PHE A 366 18.15 -3.49 -0.08
C PHE A 366 18.45 -4.37 -1.30
N ALA A 367 17.69 -4.18 -2.39
CA ALA A 367 17.89 -4.95 -3.61
C ALA A 367 19.30 -4.74 -4.20
N LEU A 368 19.82 -3.52 -4.14
CA LEU A 368 21.18 -3.20 -4.57
C LEU A 368 22.24 -3.91 -3.71
N PHE A 369 22.14 -3.83 -2.39
CA PHE A 369 23.04 -4.54 -1.48
C PHE A 369 23.03 -6.04 -1.73
N LEU A 370 21.85 -6.61 -1.91
CA LEU A 370 21.67 -8.02 -2.19
C LEU A 370 22.34 -8.40 -3.52
N CYS A 371 22.11 -7.63 -4.58
CA CYS A 371 22.71 -7.85 -5.89
C CYS A 371 24.25 -7.81 -5.82
N VAL A 372 24.81 -6.81 -5.16
CA VAL A 372 26.27 -6.66 -4.99
C VAL A 372 26.85 -7.85 -4.21
N ALA A 373 26.21 -8.29 -3.13
CA ALA A 373 26.64 -9.43 -2.34
C ALA A 373 26.65 -10.75 -3.16
N LEU A 374 25.62 -10.96 -3.97
CA LEU A 374 25.51 -12.13 -4.84
C LEU A 374 26.48 -12.08 -6.01
N LEU A 375 26.71 -10.89 -6.60
CA LEU A 375 27.73 -10.68 -7.64
C LEU A 375 29.14 -10.99 -7.11
N ALA A 376 29.46 -10.52 -5.92
CA ALA A 376 30.76 -10.79 -5.29
C ALA A 376 30.98 -12.28 -5.00
N LYS A 377 29.93 -13.07 -4.75
CA LYS A 377 30.04 -14.49 -4.44
C LYS A 377 30.04 -15.38 -5.70
N LYS A 378 29.11 -15.16 -6.62
CA LYS A 378 28.90 -15.98 -7.84
C LYS A 378 28.38 -15.12 -9.00
N PRO A 379 29.24 -14.31 -9.66
CA PRO A 379 28.81 -13.32 -10.65
C PRO A 379 28.02 -13.96 -11.80
N LYS A 380 28.51 -15.05 -12.38
CA LYS A 380 27.87 -15.72 -13.53
C LYS A 380 26.42 -16.11 -13.23
N LYS A 381 26.15 -16.73 -12.05
CA LYS A 381 24.79 -17.15 -11.68
C LYS A 381 23.91 -15.94 -11.33
N THR A 382 24.46 -14.92 -10.72
CA THR A 382 23.73 -13.68 -10.42
C THR A 382 23.30 -13.01 -11.72
N ILE A 383 24.21 -12.87 -12.70
CA ILE A 383 23.91 -12.24 -13.99
C ILE A 383 22.90 -13.07 -14.79
N LEU A 384 23.00 -14.40 -14.77
CA LEU A 384 22.14 -15.25 -15.59
C LEU A 384 20.79 -15.63 -14.95
N SER A 385 20.62 -15.43 -13.64
CA SER A 385 19.41 -15.86 -12.94
C SER A 385 18.78 -14.77 -12.08
N ALA A 386 19.56 -14.12 -11.18
CA ALA A 386 18.99 -13.12 -10.26
C ALA A 386 18.62 -11.83 -10.97
N ILE A 387 19.51 -11.29 -11.80
CA ILE A 387 19.26 -10.05 -12.54
C ILE A 387 18.09 -10.19 -13.50
N PRO A 388 18.00 -11.20 -14.37
CA PRO A 388 16.84 -11.38 -15.25
C PRO A 388 15.52 -11.52 -14.48
N ALA A 389 15.50 -12.26 -13.36
CA ALA A 389 14.31 -12.38 -12.53
C ALA A 389 13.88 -11.03 -11.93
N GLY A 390 14.83 -10.21 -11.49
CA GLY A 390 14.56 -8.85 -11.02
C GLY A 390 14.07 -7.92 -12.15
N LEU A 391 14.65 -8.03 -13.34
CA LEU A 391 14.24 -7.25 -14.51
C LEU A 391 12.81 -7.56 -14.97
N VAL A 392 12.34 -8.81 -14.83
CA VAL A 392 10.93 -9.17 -15.09
C VAL A 392 9.99 -8.35 -14.20
N VAL A 393 10.29 -8.24 -12.91
CA VAL A 393 9.47 -7.46 -11.97
C VAL A 393 9.56 -5.96 -12.28
N ALA A 394 10.76 -5.45 -12.57
CA ALA A 394 10.96 -4.05 -12.94
C ALA A 394 10.19 -3.69 -14.22
N ALA A 395 10.26 -4.56 -15.24
CA ALA A 395 9.51 -4.39 -16.48
C ALA A 395 8.00 -4.40 -16.23
N ALA A 396 7.50 -5.32 -15.40
CA ALA A 396 6.09 -5.37 -15.03
C ALA A 396 5.64 -4.11 -14.26
N PHE A 397 6.47 -3.61 -13.36
CA PHE A 397 6.20 -2.37 -12.63
C PHE A 397 6.11 -1.17 -13.58
N LEU A 398 7.10 -1.01 -14.45
CA LEU A 398 7.11 0.08 -15.44
C LEU A 398 5.95 -0.05 -16.43
N ALA A 399 5.72 -1.26 -16.97
CA ALA A 399 4.64 -1.50 -17.92
C ALA A 399 3.25 -1.20 -17.34
N THR A 400 3.00 -1.60 -16.08
CA THR A 400 1.71 -1.31 -15.43
C THR A 400 1.51 0.19 -15.18
N ASN A 401 2.57 0.94 -14.83
CA ASN A 401 2.50 2.40 -14.75
C ASN A 401 2.23 3.01 -16.14
N TYR A 402 2.94 2.54 -17.17
CA TYR A 402 2.73 3.05 -18.53
C TYR A 402 1.31 2.77 -19.06
N ILE A 403 0.78 1.58 -18.82
CA ILE A 403 -0.59 1.24 -19.23
C ILE A 403 -1.62 2.10 -18.48
N ALA A 404 -1.43 2.34 -17.19
CA ALA A 404 -2.35 3.15 -16.39
C ALA A 404 -2.26 4.64 -16.72
N HIS A 405 -1.06 5.16 -16.82
CA HIS A 405 -0.80 6.61 -16.79
C HIS A 405 -0.19 7.18 -18.07
N GLY A 406 0.17 6.35 -19.05
CA GLY A 406 0.87 6.76 -20.27
C GLY A 406 2.35 7.11 -20.05
N ILE A 407 2.86 6.95 -18.84
CA ILE A 407 4.26 7.25 -18.46
C ILE A 407 4.84 6.11 -17.63
N TRP A 408 6.16 6.00 -17.61
CA TRP A 408 6.88 4.95 -16.89
C TRP A 408 7.02 5.20 -15.40
N THR A 409 6.91 6.46 -14.97
CA THR A 409 7.01 6.86 -13.58
C THR A 409 5.70 6.64 -12.83
N PRO A 410 5.73 6.28 -11.54
CA PRO A 410 4.51 6.14 -10.74
C PRO A 410 3.84 7.50 -10.47
N ALA A 411 2.53 7.48 -10.21
CA ALA A 411 1.73 8.68 -10.00
C ALA A 411 2.30 9.64 -8.94
N TYR A 412 2.92 9.14 -7.89
CA TYR A 412 3.50 10.00 -6.83
C TYR A 412 4.73 10.82 -7.29
N ALA A 413 5.34 10.49 -8.44
CA ALA A 413 6.38 11.34 -9.03
C ALA A 413 5.82 12.67 -9.60
N HIS A 414 4.50 12.76 -9.76
CA HIS A 414 3.79 13.97 -10.22
C HIS A 414 3.19 14.78 -9.07
N LYS A 415 3.53 14.46 -7.83
CA LYS A 415 3.08 15.21 -6.66
C LYS A 415 4.01 16.41 -6.47
N ARG A 416 3.46 17.62 -6.59
CA ARG A 416 4.20 18.86 -6.33
C ARG A 416 4.37 19.13 -4.85
N ASP A 417 5.38 19.93 -4.51
CA ASP A 417 5.53 20.45 -3.17
C ASP A 417 4.35 21.40 -2.84
N HIS A 418 3.75 21.16 -1.67
CA HIS A 418 2.64 21.98 -1.19
C HIS A 418 3.03 23.45 -0.97
N MET A 419 4.28 23.71 -0.62
CA MET A 419 4.79 25.08 -0.39
C MET A 419 4.92 25.87 -1.70
N ASP A 420 5.34 25.22 -2.78
CA ASP A 420 5.43 25.86 -4.09
C ASP A 420 4.07 26.22 -4.65
N LEU A 421 3.07 25.35 -4.41
CA LEU A 421 1.70 25.66 -4.78
C LEU A 421 1.13 26.81 -3.95
N GLN A 422 1.32 26.82 -2.63
CA GLN A 422 0.86 27.95 -1.80
C GLN A 422 1.54 29.28 -2.19
N ARG A 423 2.80 29.24 -2.57
CA ARG A 423 3.51 30.43 -3.11
C ARG A 423 2.95 30.88 -4.45
N SER A 424 2.65 29.92 -5.34
CA SER A 424 2.01 30.21 -6.62
C SER A 424 0.64 30.84 -6.45
N LEU A 425 -0.19 30.27 -5.58
CA LEU A 425 -1.51 30.80 -5.24
C LEU A 425 -1.45 32.16 -4.49
N ALA A 426 -0.42 32.38 -3.67
CA ALA A 426 -0.20 33.68 -3.00
C ALA A 426 0.33 34.76 -3.94
N GLY A 427 1.12 34.38 -4.95
CA GLY A 427 1.62 35.29 -5.99
C GLY A 427 0.56 35.73 -7.00
N GLU A 428 -0.48 34.92 -7.20
CA GLU A 428 -1.62 35.23 -8.07
C GLU A 428 -2.71 36.09 -7.39
N LYS A 429 -2.59 36.40 -6.11
CA LYS A 429 -3.38 37.46 -5.47
C LYS A 429 -2.89 38.83 -5.98
N GLY A 430 -3.11 39.06 -7.27
CA GLY A 430 -2.99 40.38 -7.87
C GLY A 430 -3.99 41.35 -7.25
N ASN A 431 -3.62 42.60 -7.20
CA ASN A 431 -4.21 43.79 -6.60
C ASN A 431 -5.73 44.05 -6.79
N ASP A 432 -6.53 43.08 -7.21
CA ASP A 432 -7.99 43.21 -7.28
C ASP A 432 -8.63 42.70 -5.97
N SER A 433 -8.77 43.65 -5.04
CA SER A 433 -9.32 43.42 -3.71
C SER A 433 -10.83 43.15 -3.66
N ASP A 434 -11.54 43.06 -4.77
CA ASP A 434 -13.01 42.97 -4.82
C ASP A 434 -13.60 41.67 -5.35
N SER A 435 -12.80 40.70 -5.80
CA SER A 435 -13.33 39.38 -6.16
C SER A 435 -12.92 38.32 -5.15
N ASN A 436 -13.89 37.78 -4.40
CA ASN A 436 -13.75 36.57 -3.58
C ASN A 436 -13.56 35.30 -4.45
N GLU A 437 -13.23 35.45 -5.72
CA GLU A 437 -12.98 34.37 -6.66
C GLU A 437 -11.52 33.97 -6.57
N VAL A 438 -11.24 32.90 -5.86
CA VAL A 438 -9.92 32.26 -5.88
C VAL A 438 -9.76 31.62 -7.25
N LYS A 439 -9.06 32.28 -8.17
CA LYS A 439 -8.66 31.70 -9.45
C LYS A 439 -7.60 30.64 -9.18
N PHE A 440 -8.01 29.37 -9.19
CA PHE A 440 -7.08 28.26 -9.13
C PHE A 440 -6.42 28.10 -10.52
N SER A 441 -5.13 28.36 -10.62
CA SER A 441 -4.32 27.98 -11.76
C SER A 441 -4.00 26.49 -11.62
N PHE A 442 -4.70 25.65 -12.38
CA PHE A 442 -4.40 24.21 -12.45
C PHE A 442 -3.31 23.97 -13.49
N ASP A 443 -2.21 23.33 -13.07
CA ASP A 443 -1.22 22.85 -14.00
C ASP A 443 -1.63 21.45 -14.52
N PRO A 444 -1.70 21.25 -15.84
CA PRO A 444 -1.96 19.94 -16.45
C PRO A 444 -1.02 18.82 -16.00
N ASN A 445 0.18 19.17 -15.56
CA ASN A 445 1.15 18.22 -15.04
C ASN A 445 0.96 17.86 -13.57
N ASP A 446 0.03 18.53 -12.88
CA ASP A 446 -0.28 18.24 -11.48
C ASP A 446 -1.51 17.36 -11.34
N TRP A 447 -1.29 16.07 -11.23
CA TRP A 447 -2.36 15.07 -11.15
C TRP A 447 -3.06 15.03 -9.80
N TYR A 448 -2.49 15.60 -8.78
CA TYR A 448 -3.04 15.60 -7.44
C TYR A 448 -3.97 16.79 -7.17
N TYR A 449 -3.81 17.88 -7.92
CA TYR A 449 -4.62 19.09 -7.78
C TYR A 449 -5.68 19.12 -8.87
N TYR A 450 -6.88 18.67 -8.52
CA TYR A 450 -7.98 18.62 -9.47
C TYR A 450 -9.31 18.97 -8.77
N ALA A 451 -10.26 19.46 -9.57
CA ALA A 451 -11.65 19.57 -9.19
C ALA A 451 -12.42 18.31 -9.64
N TYR A 452 -13.44 17.97 -8.87
CA TYR A 452 -14.30 16.82 -9.17
C TYR A 452 -15.70 17.05 -8.60
N TYR A 453 -16.68 16.30 -9.10
CA TYR A 453 -18.01 16.27 -8.52
C TYR A 453 -18.10 15.11 -7.52
N PRO A 454 -18.42 15.39 -6.23
CA PRO A 454 -18.54 14.34 -5.23
C PRO A 454 -19.58 13.28 -5.62
N ALA A 455 -19.21 12.00 -5.45
CA ALA A 455 -20.11 10.88 -5.71
C ALA A 455 -21.36 10.92 -4.80
N GLY A 456 -22.47 10.38 -5.28
CA GLY A 456 -23.70 10.19 -4.50
C GLY A 456 -24.56 11.44 -4.28
N ARG A 457 -24.19 12.60 -4.83
CA ARG A 457 -25.05 13.80 -4.78
C ARG A 457 -25.93 13.90 -6.04
N PRO A 458 -27.17 14.34 -5.92
CA PRO A 458 -28.00 14.69 -7.06
C PRO A 458 -27.28 15.68 -7.98
N ARG A 459 -27.51 15.58 -9.29
CA ARG A 459 -26.83 16.40 -10.30
C ARG A 459 -26.99 17.91 -10.05
N GLU A 460 -28.17 18.30 -9.56
CA GLU A 460 -28.53 19.68 -9.24
C GLU A 460 -27.81 20.26 -7.99
N MET A 461 -27.21 19.39 -7.17
CA MET A 461 -26.46 19.75 -5.95
C MET A 461 -24.96 19.49 -6.08
N ARG A 462 -24.48 19.24 -7.30
CA ARG A 462 -23.05 18.95 -7.51
C ARG A 462 -22.26 20.23 -7.65
N TYR A 463 -21.79 20.74 -6.53
CA TYR A 463 -20.73 21.75 -6.55
C TYR A 463 -19.39 21.06 -6.81
N ALA A 464 -18.56 21.68 -7.65
CA ALA A 464 -17.20 21.21 -7.83
C ALA A 464 -16.45 21.29 -6.49
N ALA A 465 -15.83 20.18 -6.11
CA ALA A 465 -14.98 20.09 -4.95
C ALA A 465 -13.53 19.95 -5.38
N LEU A 466 -12.62 20.52 -4.61
CA LEU A 466 -11.20 20.31 -4.81
C LEU A 466 -10.76 18.95 -4.24
N SER A 467 -9.74 18.36 -4.83
CA SER A 467 -9.12 17.14 -4.31
C SER A 467 -8.63 17.34 -2.88
N HIS A 468 -8.60 16.25 -2.10
CA HIS A 468 -8.06 16.29 -0.73
C HIS A 468 -6.63 16.87 -0.68
N TRP A 469 -5.83 16.59 -1.69
CA TRP A 469 -4.44 17.02 -1.77
C TRP A 469 -4.30 18.52 -2.06
N ALA A 470 -5.29 19.14 -2.67
CA ALA A 470 -5.36 20.59 -2.84
C ALA A 470 -5.75 21.30 -1.53
N ASN A 471 -6.54 20.64 -0.68
CA ASN A 471 -7.01 21.20 0.59
C ASN A 471 -6.77 20.21 1.74
N ARG A 472 -5.50 20.03 2.11
CA ARG A 472 -5.08 19.08 3.14
C ARG A 472 -5.54 19.50 4.53
N SER A 473 -5.94 18.52 5.32
CA SER A 473 -6.38 18.72 6.70
C SER A 473 -5.72 17.74 7.66
N GLY A 474 -5.72 18.07 8.94
CA GLY A 474 -5.20 17.22 10.01
C GLY A 474 -3.74 16.79 9.76
N ILE A 475 -3.46 15.51 9.93
CA ILE A 475 -2.11 14.95 9.80
C ILE A 475 -1.50 15.10 8.40
N ASP A 476 -2.34 15.20 7.35
CA ASP A 476 -1.89 15.35 5.97
C ASP A 476 -1.36 16.75 5.62
N LYS A 477 -1.51 17.72 6.53
CA LYS A 477 -0.77 19.01 6.46
C LYS A 477 0.73 18.79 6.59
N GLY A 478 1.13 17.70 7.23
CA GLY A 478 2.51 17.34 7.47
C GLY A 478 3.17 18.13 8.60
N GLU A 479 4.26 17.59 9.14
CA GLU A 479 5.02 18.21 10.22
C GLU A 479 5.98 19.28 9.67
N PRO A 480 5.83 20.55 10.07
CA PRO A 480 6.70 21.64 9.60
C PRO A 480 8.17 21.44 10.02
N SER A 481 8.39 21.01 11.27
CA SER A 481 9.71 20.85 11.84
C SER A 481 10.30 19.46 11.54
N ILE A 482 11.41 19.42 10.84
CA ILE A 482 12.15 18.17 10.58
C ILE A 482 12.62 17.54 11.90
N ALA A 483 13.08 18.33 12.85
CA ALA A 483 13.55 17.82 14.16
C ALA A 483 12.41 17.17 14.94
N ARG A 484 11.23 17.80 14.97
CA ARG A 484 10.03 17.25 15.61
C ARG A 484 9.54 15.99 14.92
N TYR A 485 9.57 15.99 13.58
CA TYR A 485 9.25 14.81 12.79
C TYR A 485 10.20 13.64 13.08
N ALA A 486 11.51 13.92 13.09
CA ALA A 486 12.53 12.93 13.43
C ALA A 486 12.33 12.36 14.83
N PHE A 487 12.12 13.21 15.83
CA PHE A 487 11.85 12.78 17.21
C PHE A 487 10.62 11.87 17.28
N HIS A 488 9.49 12.31 16.73
CA HIS A 488 8.25 11.54 16.80
C HIS A 488 8.29 10.25 15.95
N SER A 489 9.07 10.20 14.87
CA SER A 489 9.24 9.00 14.05
C SER A 489 10.20 7.97 14.67
N THR A 490 11.09 8.39 15.58
CA THR A 490 12.10 7.51 16.21
C THR A 490 11.70 7.05 17.60
N ILE A 491 11.65 7.96 18.57
CA ILE A 491 11.46 7.67 20.00
C ILE A 491 10.25 8.40 20.61
N GLY A 492 9.54 9.23 19.83
CA GLY A 492 8.36 9.94 20.29
C GLY A 492 7.07 9.13 20.10
N LEU A 493 5.93 9.82 20.02
CA LEU A 493 4.59 9.24 20.10
C LEU A 493 4.21 8.29 18.95
N ARG A 494 4.95 8.34 17.83
CA ARG A 494 4.74 7.54 16.61
C ARG A 494 6.01 6.77 16.22
N GLY A 495 6.96 6.67 17.14
CA GLY A 495 8.32 6.24 16.87
C GLY A 495 8.47 4.73 16.70
N VAL A 496 9.41 4.34 15.84
CA VAL A 496 9.73 2.92 15.59
C VAL A 496 10.30 2.25 16.85
N PHE A 497 11.08 2.98 17.64
CA PHE A 497 11.72 2.45 18.85
C PHE A 497 10.84 2.61 20.10
N SER A 498 10.00 3.63 20.18
CA SER A 498 9.07 3.78 21.30
C SER A 498 7.90 2.79 21.24
N LEU A 499 7.40 2.49 20.05
CA LEU A 499 6.34 1.51 19.86
C LEU A 499 6.86 0.07 19.82
N SER A 500 8.09 -0.14 19.34
CA SER A 500 8.71 -1.45 19.24
C SER A 500 10.14 -1.42 19.80
N PRO A 501 10.34 -1.28 21.13
CA PRO A 501 11.66 -1.14 21.74
C PRO A 501 12.55 -2.38 21.56
N ILE A 502 11.97 -3.53 21.20
CA ILE A 502 12.76 -4.72 20.85
C ILE A 502 13.78 -4.42 19.74
N TRP A 503 13.50 -3.47 18.83
CA TRP A 503 14.41 -3.11 17.74
C TRP A 503 15.63 -2.29 18.16
N ILE A 504 15.63 -1.72 19.38
CA ILE A 504 16.84 -1.15 19.96
C ILE A 504 17.89 -2.26 20.16
N LEU A 505 17.45 -3.44 20.61
CA LEU A 505 18.32 -4.60 20.76
C LEU A 505 18.86 -5.09 19.41
N SER A 506 18.12 -4.89 18.31
CA SER A 506 18.58 -5.20 16.95
C SER A 506 19.70 -4.28 16.50
N ILE A 507 19.63 -2.99 16.80
CA ILE A 507 20.70 -2.04 16.48
C ILE A 507 21.97 -2.39 17.27
N ILE A 508 21.81 -2.68 18.57
CA ILE A 508 22.92 -3.17 19.40
C ILE A 508 23.52 -4.43 18.79
N GLY A 509 22.68 -5.37 18.38
CA GLY A 509 23.12 -6.62 17.76
C GLY A 509 23.83 -6.43 16.43
N ALA A 510 23.37 -5.53 15.58
CA ALA A 510 24.06 -5.18 14.35
C ALA A 510 25.46 -4.59 14.63
N ILE A 511 25.56 -3.70 15.60
CA ILE A 511 26.86 -3.15 16.05
C ILE A 511 27.77 -4.27 16.57
N LEU A 512 27.24 -5.19 17.38
CA LEU A 512 28.01 -6.32 17.89
C LEU A 512 28.56 -7.21 16.76
N TRP A 513 27.77 -7.53 15.75
CA TRP A 513 28.23 -8.31 14.59
C TRP A 513 29.29 -7.58 13.76
N LEU A 514 29.20 -6.25 13.60
CA LEU A 514 30.22 -5.50 12.88
C LEU A 514 31.59 -5.58 13.54
N PHE A 515 31.62 -5.46 14.88
CA PHE A 515 32.84 -5.47 15.67
C PHE A 515 33.25 -6.85 16.16
N GLU A 516 32.51 -7.89 15.79
CA GLU A 516 32.90 -9.27 16.11
C GLU A 516 34.28 -9.57 15.50
N ARG A 517 35.26 -9.79 16.38
CA ARG A 517 36.62 -10.19 15.97
C ARG A 517 36.54 -11.60 15.44
N ARG A 518 37.31 -11.91 14.39
CA ARG A 518 37.54 -13.28 13.97
C ARG A 518 38.06 -14.06 15.20
N SER A 519 37.37 -15.12 15.57
CA SER A 519 37.82 -15.99 16.61
C SER A 519 39.18 -16.56 16.21
N VAL A 520 40.24 -16.23 17.00
CA VAL A 520 41.60 -16.72 16.81
C VAL A 520 41.69 -18.26 17.00
N ALA A 521 40.62 -18.87 17.54
CA ALA A 521 40.50 -20.32 17.64
C ALA A 521 40.57 -21.06 16.29
N GLY A 522 40.54 -20.34 15.17
CA GLY A 522 40.72 -20.90 13.81
C GLY A 522 42.19 -20.90 13.33
N GLU A 523 43.12 -20.23 14.01
CA GLU A 523 44.52 -20.21 13.58
C GLU A 523 45.31 -21.49 13.97
N SER A 524 44.77 -22.30 14.89
CA SER A 524 45.31 -23.63 15.19
C SER A 524 44.70 -24.78 14.37
N ALA A 525 43.63 -24.50 13.58
CA ALA A 525 43.07 -25.48 12.68
C ALA A 525 43.95 -25.52 11.41
N LYS A 526 44.50 -26.68 11.08
CA LYS A 526 45.28 -26.92 9.87
C LYS A 526 44.49 -26.44 8.64
N GLU A 527 45.18 -25.75 7.71
CA GLU A 527 44.62 -25.35 6.42
C GLU A 527 44.02 -26.56 5.73
N GLY A 528 42.69 -26.66 5.68
CA GLY A 528 41.96 -27.81 5.11
C GLY A 528 40.74 -28.25 5.91
N ASP A 529 40.48 -27.68 7.11
CA ASP A 529 39.32 -28.06 7.92
C ASP A 529 38.04 -27.34 7.45
N ASP A 530 37.06 -28.09 6.94
CA ASP A 530 35.75 -27.58 6.49
C ASP A 530 35.04 -26.71 7.54
N ALA A 531 35.31 -26.98 8.82
CA ALA A 531 34.77 -26.21 9.94
C ALA A 531 35.27 -24.75 9.98
N SER A 532 36.56 -24.50 9.67
CA SER A 532 37.15 -23.14 9.66
C SER A 532 36.63 -22.29 8.51
N LEU A 533 36.42 -22.89 7.35
CA LEU A 533 35.81 -22.25 6.17
C LEU A 533 34.34 -21.87 6.45
N THR A 534 33.60 -22.72 7.14
CA THR A 534 32.19 -22.49 7.52
C THR A 534 32.07 -21.34 8.52
N ILE A 535 32.92 -21.30 9.54
CA ILE A 535 32.95 -20.21 10.55
C ILE A 535 33.32 -18.89 9.89
N GLY A 536 34.37 -18.85 9.07
CA GLY A 536 34.77 -17.64 8.36
C GLY A 536 33.72 -17.10 7.41
N ASN A 537 32.97 -17.98 6.75
CA ASN A 537 31.86 -17.61 5.87
C ASN A 537 30.69 -17.02 6.67
N LYS A 538 30.33 -17.64 7.80
CA LYS A 538 29.27 -17.16 8.69
C LYS A 538 29.57 -15.74 9.21
N THR A 539 30.78 -15.49 9.72
CA THR A 539 31.20 -14.16 10.19
C THR A 539 31.13 -13.11 9.08
N ARG A 540 31.46 -13.44 7.84
CA ARG A 540 31.31 -12.51 6.72
C ARG A 540 29.84 -12.17 6.45
N VAL A 541 28.96 -13.15 6.48
CA VAL A 541 27.53 -12.96 6.21
C VAL A 541 26.85 -12.18 7.33
N THR A 542 27.18 -12.45 8.61
CA THR A 542 26.63 -11.68 9.73
C THR A 542 27.07 -10.22 9.71
N LYS A 543 28.35 -9.95 9.36
CA LYS A 543 28.84 -8.58 9.14
C LYS A 543 28.13 -7.88 7.97
N LEU A 544 27.88 -8.61 6.89
CA LEU A 544 27.14 -8.08 5.74
C LEU A 544 25.69 -7.73 6.14
N LEU A 545 25.00 -8.62 6.86
CA LEU A 545 23.65 -8.37 7.37
C LEU A 545 23.63 -7.15 8.30
N ALA A 546 24.59 -7.03 9.19
CA ALA A 546 24.72 -5.90 10.09
C ALA A 546 24.97 -4.57 9.36
N ALA A 547 25.93 -4.57 8.43
CA ALA A 547 26.24 -3.40 7.62
C ALA A 547 25.02 -2.98 6.80
N MET A 548 24.35 -3.93 6.14
CA MET A 548 23.13 -3.70 5.39
C MET A 548 22.04 -3.11 6.28
N THR A 549 21.81 -3.70 7.45
CA THR A 549 20.76 -3.23 8.38
C THR A 549 21.00 -1.79 8.81
N LEU A 550 22.21 -1.46 9.26
CA LEU A 550 22.55 -0.10 9.72
C LEU A 550 22.49 0.91 8.58
N THR A 551 23.08 0.58 7.43
CA THR A 551 23.06 1.47 6.27
C THR A 551 21.63 1.72 5.77
N LEU A 552 20.81 0.68 5.67
CA LEU A 552 19.42 0.82 5.26
C LEU A 552 18.61 1.61 6.29
N THR A 553 18.85 1.41 7.58
CA THR A 553 18.19 2.21 8.62
C THR A 553 18.48 3.70 8.42
N VAL A 554 19.75 4.06 8.18
CA VAL A 554 20.13 5.45 7.90
C VAL A 554 19.46 5.96 6.60
N ILE A 555 19.49 5.17 5.51
CA ILE A 555 18.89 5.55 4.22
C ILE A 555 17.38 5.78 4.37
N PHE A 556 16.67 4.90 5.06
CA PHE A 556 15.23 5.04 5.28
C PHE A 556 14.91 6.28 6.12
N PHE A 557 15.61 6.48 7.24
CA PHE A 557 15.41 7.70 8.04
C PHE A 557 15.74 8.95 7.23
N TRP A 558 16.88 8.98 6.53
CA TRP A 558 17.25 10.11 5.70
C TRP A 558 16.20 10.38 4.63
N PHE A 559 15.75 9.35 3.91
CA PHE A 559 14.72 9.49 2.87
C PHE A 559 13.43 10.13 3.41
N PHE A 560 12.93 9.67 4.57
CA PHE A 560 11.71 10.23 5.12
C PHE A 560 11.90 11.61 5.78
N MET A 561 13.07 11.91 6.33
CA MET A 561 13.37 13.22 6.92
C MET A 561 13.52 14.32 5.87
N THR A 562 14.01 13.97 4.67
CA THR A 562 14.22 14.92 3.56
C THR A 562 12.99 15.12 2.68
N ARG A 563 11.86 14.47 3.01
CA ARG A 563 10.60 14.69 2.29
C ARG A 563 10.04 16.08 2.54
N ASP A 564 9.28 16.58 1.56
CA ASP A 564 8.53 17.84 1.68
C ASP A 564 7.59 17.83 2.88
N GLN A 565 7.25 19.00 3.41
CA GLN A 565 6.39 19.11 4.60
C GLN A 565 5.13 18.26 4.49
N GLY A 566 4.42 18.34 3.37
CA GLY A 566 3.18 17.61 3.16
C GLY A 566 3.30 16.09 3.12
N ASP A 567 4.53 15.57 2.99
CA ASP A 567 4.82 14.14 3.05
C ASP A 567 5.37 13.70 4.42
N ARG A 568 5.68 14.66 5.30
CA ARG A 568 6.08 14.37 6.69
C ARG A 568 4.85 14.13 7.58
N ASN A 569 3.94 13.28 7.14
CA ASN A 569 2.66 12.99 7.78
C ASN A 569 2.64 11.65 8.55
N TYR A 570 3.79 11.11 8.91
CA TYR A 570 3.95 9.84 9.65
C TYR A 570 3.25 8.62 8.99
N GLY A 571 2.94 8.71 7.69
CA GLY A 571 2.17 7.70 6.98
C GLY A 571 0.66 7.86 7.08
N GLY A 572 0.18 9.03 7.49
CA GLY A 572 -1.23 9.31 7.72
C GLY A 572 -1.72 8.78 9.08
N VAL A 573 -3.01 8.62 9.22
CA VAL A 573 -3.60 7.99 10.41
C VAL A 573 -3.33 6.50 10.36
N CYS A 574 -2.32 6.06 11.10
CA CYS A 574 -1.94 4.65 11.20
C CYS A 574 -1.32 4.35 12.58
N CYS A 575 -1.44 3.10 13.03
CA CYS A 575 -1.04 2.68 14.37
C CYS A 575 0.47 2.49 14.55
N SER A 576 1.25 2.57 13.46
CA SER A 576 2.65 2.19 13.46
C SER A 576 3.48 2.99 12.47
N PRO A 577 4.81 2.99 12.61
CA PRO A 577 5.72 3.50 11.60
C PRO A 577 5.79 2.56 10.39
N ARG A 578 4.71 2.40 9.67
CA ARG A 578 4.51 1.41 8.60
C ARG A 578 5.56 1.49 7.48
N TRP A 579 6.17 2.63 7.27
CA TRP A 579 7.22 2.81 6.27
C TRP A 579 8.52 2.05 6.59
N PHE A 580 8.68 1.57 7.84
CA PHE A 580 9.84 0.79 8.26
C PHE A 580 9.64 -0.73 8.19
N PHE A 581 8.51 -1.21 7.66
CA PHE A 581 8.25 -2.64 7.45
C PHE A 581 9.36 -3.34 6.66
N PRO A 582 9.98 -2.75 5.63
CA PRO A 582 11.10 -3.37 4.93
C PRO A 582 12.31 -3.66 5.80
N LEU A 583 12.51 -2.93 6.90
CA LEU A 583 13.63 -3.15 7.83
C LEU A 583 13.36 -4.27 8.85
N ALA A 584 12.09 -4.62 9.10
CA ALA A 584 11.73 -5.54 10.18
C ALA A 584 12.36 -6.95 10.03
N PRO A 585 12.46 -7.58 8.85
CA PRO A 585 13.17 -8.85 8.69
C PRO A 585 14.66 -8.75 9.06
N LEU A 586 15.30 -7.64 8.70
CA LEU A 586 16.71 -7.38 9.00
C LEU A 586 16.91 -7.14 10.50
N PHE A 587 16.04 -6.34 11.11
CA PHE A 587 16.04 -6.11 12.55
C PHE A 587 15.89 -7.43 13.31
N ALA A 588 14.97 -8.29 12.88
CA ALA A 588 14.77 -9.59 13.52
C ALA A 588 16.05 -10.43 13.51
N LEU A 589 16.76 -10.52 12.39
CA LEU A 589 18.00 -11.30 12.30
C LEU A 589 19.12 -10.69 13.17
N CYS A 590 19.22 -9.35 13.19
CA CYS A 590 20.22 -8.65 13.98
C CYS A 590 19.99 -8.71 15.50
N LEU A 591 18.84 -9.20 15.98
CA LEU A 591 18.63 -9.51 17.40
C LEU A 591 19.56 -10.60 17.92
N THR A 592 19.95 -11.55 17.07
CA THR A 592 20.67 -12.78 17.46
C THR A 592 21.87 -12.53 18.40
N PRO A 593 22.87 -11.68 18.10
CA PRO A 593 24.02 -11.54 18.97
C PRO A 593 23.73 -10.84 20.31
N THR A 594 22.73 -9.95 20.36
CA THR A 594 22.30 -9.34 21.62
C THR A 594 21.60 -10.37 22.50
N LEU A 595 20.71 -11.15 21.91
CA LEU A 595 19.96 -12.18 22.65
C LEU A 595 20.87 -13.31 23.14
N GLU A 596 21.92 -13.68 22.41
CA GLU A 596 22.93 -14.61 22.91
C GLU A 596 23.61 -14.11 24.20
N ARG A 597 23.81 -12.81 24.34
CA ARG A 597 24.30 -12.20 25.58
C ARG A 597 23.23 -12.17 26.65
N CYS A 598 22.01 -11.85 26.30
CA CYS A 598 20.85 -11.89 27.20
C CYS A 598 20.61 -13.31 27.73
N ALA A 599 20.80 -14.35 26.91
CA ALA A 599 20.65 -15.74 27.33
C ALA A 599 21.57 -16.12 28.50
N LYS A 600 22.74 -15.49 28.61
CA LYS A 600 23.74 -15.74 29.66
C LYS A 600 23.54 -14.91 30.93
N ASN A 601 22.66 -13.88 30.90
CA ASN A 601 22.47 -12.96 32.03
C ASN A 601 20.95 -12.82 32.32
N ARG A 602 20.57 -13.14 33.56
CA ARG A 602 19.16 -13.13 33.98
C ARG A 602 18.53 -11.73 33.89
N ALA A 603 19.26 -10.68 34.29
CA ALA A 603 18.72 -9.31 34.23
C ALA A 603 18.50 -8.84 32.78
N LEU A 604 19.47 -9.08 31.89
CA LEU A 604 19.35 -8.77 30.47
C LEU A 604 18.22 -9.55 29.80
N ARG A 605 17.95 -10.80 30.26
CA ARG A 605 16.84 -11.61 29.78
C ARG A 605 15.49 -10.98 30.11
N TRP A 606 15.36 -10.42 31.34
CA TRP A 606 14.13 -9.70 31.73
C TRP A 606 13.95 -8.39 30.91
N ILE A 607 15.03 -7.67 30.61
CA ILE A 607 14.98 -6.50 29.73
C ILE A 607 14.47 -6.91 28.34
N ALA A 608 14.97 -8.01 27.78
CA ALA A 608 14.51 -8.51 26.49
C ALA A 608 13.02 -8.91 26.51
N TYR A 609 12.56 -9.60 27.57
CA TYR A 609 11.15 -9.92 27.73
C TYR A 609 10.27 -8.67 27.86
N ALA A 610 10.68 -7.68 28.64
CA ALA A 610 9.95 -6.42 28.78
C ALA A 610 9.86 -5.66 27.45
N ALA A 611 10.97 -5.58 26.72
CA ALA A 611 10.99 -4.95 25.40
C ALA A 611 10.08 -5.67 24.39
N LEU A 612 10.10 -7.01 24.38
CA LEU A 612 9.20 -7.78 23.52
C LEU A 612 7.74 -7.62 23.94
N ALA A 613 7.43 -7.73 25.23
CA ALA A 613 6.06 -7.58 25.74
C ALA A 613 5.46 -6.21 25.38
N TRP A 614 6.23 -5.13 25.55
CA TRP A 614 5.83 -3.79 25.13
C TRP A 614 5.58 -3.70 23.61
N SER A 615 6.50 -4.25 22.82
CA SER A 615 6.37 -4.27 21.34
C SER A 615 5.13 -5.06 20.90
N VAL A 616 4.86 -6.19 21.54
CA VAL A 616 3.66 -7.01 21.29
C VAL A 616 2.40 -6.24 21.68
N ALA A 617 2.36 -5.62 22.86
CA ALA A 617 1.24 -4.80 23.30
C ALA A 617 0.95 -3.68 22.30
N SER A 618 1.98 -2.98 21.82
CA SER A 618 1.85 -1.93 20.80
C SER A 618 1.31 -2.47 19.48
N ALA A 619 1.80 -3.63 19.03
CA ALA A 619 1.38 -4.24 17.77
C ALA A 619 -0.05 -4.77 17.82
N PHE A 620 -0.53 -5.22 18.98
CA PHE A 620 -1.88 -5.78 19.15
C PHE A 620 -2.91 -4.74 19.63
N TYR A 621 -2.49 -3.57 20.05
CA TYR A 621 -3.39 -2.48 20.44
C TYR A 621 -4.44 -2.15 19.35
N PRO A 622 -4.10 -2.02 18.04
CA PRO A 622 -5.08 -1.82 16.98
C PRO A 622 -5.76 -3.14 16.62
N THR A 623 -6.63 -3.64 17.50
CA THR A 623 -7.22 -4.99 17.40
C THR A 623 -7.94 -5.23 16.07
N TRP A 624 -8.74 -4.26 15.61
CA TRP A 624 -9.60 -4.40 14.43
C TRP A 624 -9.14 -3.60 13.22
N THR A 625 -8.53 -2.43 13.42
CA THR A 625 -8.08 -1.58 12.32
C THR A 625 -6.72 -0.96 12.61
N PRO A 626 -5.74 -1.12 11.71
CA PRO A 626 -4.45 -0.45 11.84
C PRO A 626 -4.52 1.05 11.47
N TRP A 627 -5.64 1.50 10.92
CA TRP A 627 -5.86 2.89 10.52
C TRP A 627 -6.40 3.71 11.69
N THR A 628 -5.65 3.68 12.77
CA THR A 628 -5.86 4.46 14.00
C THR A 628 -4.52 5.02 14.45
N SER A 629 -4.55 6.12 15.23
CA SER A 629 -3.30 6.66 15.79
C SER A 629 -2.66 5.67 16.77
N PRO A 630 -1.31 5.69 16.93
CA PRO A 630 -0.64 4.86 17.92
C PRO A 630 -1.17 5.12 19.33
N TRP A 631 -1.20 4.11 20.18
CA TRP A 631 -1.73 4.23 21.54
C TRP A 631 -0.99 5.28 22.38
N LEU A 632 0.34 5.42 22.21
CA LEU A 632 1.11 6.47 22.87
C LEU A 632 0.62 7.88 22.48
N TYR A 633 0.29 8.08 21.21
CA TYR A 633 -0.27 9.33 20.73
C TYR A 633 -1.67 9.58 21.31
N GLN A 634 -2.52 8.57 21.36
CA GLN A 634 -3.87 8.68 21.91
C GLN A 634 -3.82 9.07 23.39
N ILE A 635 -3.01 8.37 24.20
CA ILE A 635 -2.85 8.70 25.62
C ILE A 635 -2.33 10.13 25.80
N ALA A 636 -1.36 10.57 24.99
CA ALA A 636 -0.82 11.92 25.11
C ALA A 636 -1.86 13.00 24.74
N VAL A 637 -2.72 12.75 23.75
CA VAL A 637 -3.79 13.67 23.35
C VAL A 637 -4.91 13.68 24.40
N ASP A 638 -5.40 12.51 24.81
CA ASP A 638 -6.49 12.39 25.79
C ASP A 638 -6.08 12.90 27.18
N GLY A 639 -4.79 12.76 27.53
CA GLY A 639 -4.21 13.31 28.76
C GLY A 639 -3.86 14.80 28.68
N GLY A 640 -4.15 15.49 27.57
CA GLY A 640 -3.83 16.91 27.38
C GLY A 640 -2.36 17.24 27.25
N LEU A 641 -1.49 16.21 27.12
CA LEU A 641 -0.04 16.40 26.99
C LEU A 641 0.39 16.80 25.57
N PHE A 642 -0.50 16.67 24.61
CA PHE A 642 -0.25 16.94 23.22
C PHE A 642 -1.51 17.46 22.53
N THR A 643 -1.40 18.61 21.85
CA THR A 643 -2.49 19.16 21.03
C THR A 643 -2.41 18.60 19.62
N PRO A 644 -3.45 17.92 19.10
CA PRO A 644 -3.48 17.45 17.72
C PRO A 644 -3.43 18.63 16.74
N TYR A 645 -2.96 18.37 15.53
CA TYR A 645 -2.81 19.37 14.44
C TYR A 645 -4.16 19.91 13.95
#